data_13d3271e115d8194120d4a257a1e8e20
#
_entry.id   13d3271e115d8194120d4a257a1e8e20
#
_cell.length_a   1.000
_cell.length_b   1.000
_cell.length_c   1.000
_cell.angle_alpha   90.00
_cell.angle_beta   90.00
_cell.angle_gamma   90.00
#
_symmetry.space_group_name_H-M   'P 1'
#
loop_
_entity.id
_entity.type
_entity.pdbx_description
1 polymer ?
#
loop_
_entity_poly.entity_id
_entity_poly.type
_entity_poly.pdbx_seq_one_letter_code
_entity_poly.pdbx_strand_id
1 'polypeptide(L)'
;MNFIDNPSKLRGFEKNIRVEKVSRRSILKGLGITGGFVLAAPVMSRQAFAYETGAGKMPHGVVVDPRVFVSVAPDGIVTIVGHRSEMGTGVRTSLPLIVAEEMEADWSKVKVQQAHGDEVKFGNQDTDGSRSTRHYLIPMRQIGASARTMLEQAAAKRWGVPATEVKAVNHEVVHSASGRKLGFGELAADAAKESVPSIEGLKLKDPKNFRYLGKGQIGIVDLHDITTGKAHYGADVRLPGMKYAVIARPPVTGGKLVKFEPEAALKVPGVEKVMQVRGWPWPSKFQPLGGVAVIARNTGAAIKGRDALKLTWDDGPNGKYDSVAYRKELEEASRKPGLVLRKEGDADAALKSADKVIVGEYYLPHLAHVAMEPPVAVADVKGDKAEIWAPVQSPGGTREDVAKTLGIPEANVTVNVTLLGGGFGRKSKCDFAIEAALLSKELGAPVKVQWTREDDLHNGFLHTVSVERIEAGLDKSGKVIAWRHRSVAPSIASTFAAGTVHQAPFEIGMGLVDMPFEIANISCENPEAAAFTRIGWFRSVSNIPRAFAVQSMVGEIAQATGRDQKETLLALIGSPRIVKPEVKDLWNYGEPQDSYPIDTARLRKVVELVAEKGEWGRKVPKGHGLGIAVHRSFVSYIATIVEVAVDDKGKLTVPRVDTAIDCGTYVNPERIASQIEGAAIMGLSLAKYGEITFKDGKVQQKNFDDFQVVRMDDSPVVTNVYIVPAAADTPPSGVGEPGVPPFAPALINAIFAATGKRIRSLPIGKQLEA
;
A
#
# COMPACT_ATOMS: atom_id res chain seq x y z
N MET A 1 4.33 -20.80 -14.36
CA MET A 1 4.52 -22.08 -13.66
C MET A 1 3.35 -22.22 -12.71
N ASN A 2 2.41 -23.11 -13.01
CA ASN A 2 1.26 -23.33 -12.16
C ASN A 2 1.72 -24.08 -10.89
N PHE A 3 1.61 -23.41 -9.73
CA PHE A 3 1.97 -23.99 -8.42
C PHE A 3 0.89 -24.95 -7.87
N ILE A 4 -0.24 -25.09 -8.55
CA ILE A 4 -1.39 -25.91 -8.08
C ILE A 4 -1.17 -27.40 -8.35
N ASP A 5 -0.30 -27.80 -9.29
CA ASP A 5 -0.19 -29.19 -9.73
C ASP A 5 0.88 -30.04 -9.01
N ASN A 6 1.54 -29.52 -7.97
CA ASN A 6 2.51 -30.32 -7.24
C ASN A 6 2.54 -30.09 -5.72
N PRO A 7 1.61 -30.72 -4.98
CA PRO A 7 1.56 -30.62 -3.50
C PRO A 7 2.81 -31.17 -2.80
N SER A 8 3.63 -31.99 -3.47
CA SER A 8 4.82 -32.58 -2.86
C SER A 8 5.97 -31.57 -2.64
N LYS A 9 6.00 -30.47 -3.35
CA LYS A 9 7.00 -29.39 -3.13
C LYS A 9 6.72 -28.54 -1.88
N LEU A 10 5.50 -28.58 -1.35
CA LEU A 10 5.13 -27.86 -0.11
C LEU A 10 5.53 -28.62 1.16
N ARG A 11 5.76 -29.94 1.08
CA ARG A 11 6.09 -30.77 2.26
C ARG A 11 7.49 -30.54 2.83
N GLY A 12 8.40 -29.90 2.10
CA GLY A 12 9.75 -29.58 2.58
C GLY A 12 9.83 -28.38 3.55
N PHE A 13 8.80 -27.55 3.61
CA PHE A 13 8.80 -26.31 4.41
C PHE A 13 8.17 -26.46 5.81
N GLU A 14 7.55 -27.59 6.12
CA GLU A 14 6.72 -27.73 7.32
C GLU A 14 7.50 -27.87 8.65
N LYS A 15 8.80 -28.08 8.65
CA LYS A 15 9.47 -28.57 9.86
C LYS A 15 10.12 -27.54 10.78
N ASN A 16 10.38 -26.28 10.36
CA ASN A 16 11.32 -25.45 11.15
C ASN A 16 11.00 -23.97 11.37
N ILE A 17 9.81 -23.48 11.02
CA ILE A 17 9.46 -22.06 11.31
C ILE A 17 8.50 -22.00 12.49
N ARG A 18 8.99 -21.51 13.66
CA ARG A 18 8.16 -21.24 14.84
C ARG A 18 7.87 -19.75 14.93
N VAL A 19 6.60 -19.38 14.75
CA VAL A 19 6.09 -18.06 15.12
C VAL A 19 5.49 -18.17 16.52
N GLU A 20 6.00 -17.42 17.49
CA GLU A 20 5.38 -17.39 18.82
C GLU A 20 4.13 -16.56 18.85
N LYS A 21 3.06 -17.10 19.44
CA LYS A 21 1.83 -16.38 19.71
C LYS A 21 2.09 -15.22 20.68
N VAL A 22 1.65 -14.03 20.35
CA VAL A 22 1.70 -12.87 21.25
C VAL A 22 0.77 -13.11 22.43
N SER A 23 1.30 -13.55 23.56
CA SER A 23 0.59 -13.65 24.82
C SER A 23 1.13 -12.63 25.82
N ARG A 24 0.33 -12.17 26.78
CA ARG A 24 0.81 -11.31 27.90
C ARG A 24 2.10 -11.85 28.55
N ARG A 25 2.24 -13.17 28.64
CA ARG A 25 3.43 -13.81 29.20
C ARG A 25 4.65 -13.73 28.26
N SER A 26 4.47 -13.72 26.94
CA SER A 26 5.58 -13.57 25.98
C SER A 26 6.14 -12.16 26.01
N ILE A 27 5.28 -11.16 26.18
CA ILE A 27 5.68 -9.73 26.27
C ILE A 27 6.46 -9.47 27.56
N LEU A 28 6.00 -10.02 28.68
CA LEU A 28 6.70 -9.89 29.98
C LEU A 28 7.99 -10.71 30.05
N LYS A 29 8.07 -11.85 29.36
CA LYS A 29 9.30 -12.64 29.23
C LYS A 29 10.32 -12.02 28.29
N GLY A 30 9.89 -11.23 27.29
CA GLY A 30 10.80 -10.49 26.41
C GLY A 30 11.56 -9.36 27.11
N LEU A 31 11.07 -8.90 28.26
CA LEU A 31 11.74 -7.91 29.13
C LEU A 31 12.58 -8.55 30.24
N GLY A 32 12.53 -9.87 30.43
CA GLY A 32 13.11 -10.59 31.54
C GLY A 32 14.06 -11.73 31.17
N ILE A 33 14.72 -11.68 30.01
CA ILE A 33 15.74 -12.68 29.67
C ILE A 33 17.03 -12.31 30.42
N THR A 34 17.21 -12.85 31.62
CA THR A 34 18.48 -12.93 32.29
C THR A 34 19.45 -13.76 31.43
N GLY A 35 20.38 -13.08 30.74
CA GLY A 35 21.42 -13.69 29.92
C GLY A 35 21.36 -13.44 28.43
N GLY A 36 20.39 -12.68 27.93
CA GLY A 36 20.29 -12.28 26.53
C GLY A 36 20.67 -10.82 26.27
N PHE A 37 21.10 -10.58 25.10
CA PHE A 37 21.63 -9.34 24.56
C PHE A 37 20.57 -8.22 24.49
N VAL A 38 20.65 -7.15 25.29
CA VAL A 38 19.92 -5.89 25.15
C VAL A 38 20.86 -4.73 25.43
N LEU A 39 21.00 -3.79 24.50
CA LEU A 39 21.88 -2.63 24.64
C LEU A 39 21.19 -1.34 24.22
N ALA A 40 21.48 -0.23 24.86
CA ALA A 40 20.90 1.09 24.63
C ALA A 40 21.86 2.05 23.90
N ALA A 41 21.30 2.93 23.08
CA ALA A 41 21.85 3.80 22.03
C ALA A 41 22.83 4.90 22.45
N PRO A 42 23.57 5.66 21.60
CA PRO A 42 23.01 6.64 20.65
C PRO A 42 23.73 6.90 19.30
N VAL A 43 22.97 7.40 18.32
CA VAL A 43 23.14 8.45 17.32
C VAL A 43 24.29 8.50 16.32
N MET A 44 23.90 8.34 15.04
CA MET A 44 24.27 8.97 13.75
C MET A 44 25.70 9.10 13.25
N SER A 45 25.94 8.55 12.04
CA SER A 45 26.59 9.28 10.93
C SER A 45 26.29 8.63 9.58
N ARG A 46 26.26 9.44 8.51
CA ARG A 46 25.97 9.03 7.12
C ARG A 46 27.25 8.54 6.43
N GLN A 47 27.20 7.41 5.70
CA GLN A 47 28.10 7.23 4.56
C GLN A 47 27.69 6.20 3.51
N ALA A 48 28.10 6.53 2.35
CA ALA A 48 28.44 5.92 1.08
C ALA A 48 27.77 4.58 0.74
N PHE A 49 26.56 4.68 0.23
CA PHE A 49 25.97 3.69 -0.67
C PHE A 49 25.93 4.30 -2.09
N ALA A 50 25.88 3.45 -3.10
CA ALA A 50 25.77 3.89 -4.50
C ALA A 50 24.49 4.72 -4.77
N TYR A 51 23.50 4.71 -3.85
CA TYR A 51 22.28 5.51 -3.96
C TYR A 51 21.76 5.96 -2.58
N GLU A 52 21.03 7.08 -2.58
CA GLU A 52 20.28 7.58 -1.43
C GLU A 52 18.78 7.33 -1.63
N THR A 53 18.04 7.19 -0.51
CA THR A 53 16.57 7.12 -0.47
C THR A 53 15.99 8.27 0.33
N GLY A 54 14.69 8.53 0.16
CA GLY A 54 13.96 9.52 0.95
C GLY A 54 13.69 9.13 2.41
N ALA A 55 14.26 8.02 2.89
CA ALA A 55 14.03 7.47 4.24
C ALA A 55 14.27 8.49 5.37
N GLY A 56 15.31 9.30 5.26
CA GLY A 56 15.62 10.33 6.26
C GLY A 56 14.63 11.51 6.34
N LYS A 57 13.71 11.62 5.38
CA LYS A 57 12.65 12.65 5.35
C LYS A 57 11.32 12.13 5.95
N MET A 58 11.23 10.85 6.30
CA MET A 58 10.06 10.31 6.99
C MET A 58 10.00 10.83 8.43
N PRO A 59 8.80 10.96 9.01
CA PRO A 59 8.68 11.17 10.46
C PRO A 59 9.50 10.11 11.23
N HIS A 60 10.24 10.52 12.24
CA HIS A 60 11.14 9.70 13.04
C HIS A 60 12.27 8.99 12.27
N GLY A 61 12.40 9.19 10.96
CA GLY A 61 13.50 8.70 10.12
C GLY A 61 13.72 7.19 10.19
N VAL A 62 14.99 6.78 10.19
CA VAL A 62 15.43 5.39 10.21
C VAL A 62 16.37 5.16 11.38
N VAL A 63 16.18 4.08 12.12
CA VAL A 63 17.08 3.61 13.19
C VAL A 63 17.93 2.44 12.67
N VAL A 64 19.25 2.54 12.82
CA VAL A 64 20.23 1.51 12.43
C VAL A 64 21.03 1.09 13.66
N ASP A 65 20.39 0.37 14.57
CA ASP A 65 21.04 -0.21 15.76
C ASP A 65 20.70 -1.70 15.85
N PRO A 66 21.68 -2.61 15.71
CA PRO A 66 21.43 -4.05 15.77
C PRO A 66 20.83 -4.47 17.10
N ARG A 67 21.07 -3.74 18.18
CA ARG A 67 20.57 -4.02 19.52
C ARG A 67 19.07 -3.78 19.68
N VAL A 68 18.48 -3.00 18.79
CA VAL A 68 17.03 -2.75 18.72
C VAL A 68 16.33 -3.85 17.95
N PHE A 69 16.99 -4.38 16.91
CA PHE A 69 16.37 -5.27 15.94
C PHE A 69 16.74 -6.74 16.07
N VAL A 70 17.86 -7.06 16.74
CA VAL A 70 18.39 -8.42 16.78
C VAL A 70 18.65 -8.86 18.21
N SER A 71 18.27 -10.09 18.54
CA SER A 71 18.72 -10.78 19.74
C SER A 71 19.13 -12.23 19.40
N VAL A 72 20.17 -12.71 20.08
CA VAL A 72 20.66 -14.09 19.93
C VAL A 72 20.54 -14.77 21.27
N ALA A 73 19.81 -15.87 21.33
CA ALA A 73 19.65 -16.67 22.54
C ALA A 73 20.81 -17.69 22.69
N PRO A 74 21.11 -18.20 23.92
CA PRO A 74 22.18 -19.18 24.13
C PRO A 74 21.98 -20.49 23.36
N ASP A 75 20.76 -20.84 23.01
CA ASP A 75 20.43 -22.01 22.17
C ASP A 75 20.65 -21.77 20.67
N GLY A 76 21.13 -20.58 20.30
CA GLY A 76 21.41 -20.17 18.94
C GLY A 76 20.22 -19.55 18.21
N ILE A 77 19.02 -19.52 18.77
CA ILE A 77 17.88 -18.87 18.11
C ILE A 77 18.14 -17.36 17.97
N VAL A 78 18.03 -16.86 16.74
CA VAL A 78 18.11 -15.44 16.41
C VAL A 78 16.69 -14.88 16.29
N THR A 79 16.33 -13.92 17.15
CA THR A 79 15.07 -13.18 17.00
C THR A 79 15.33 -11.87 16.30
N ILE A 80 14.61 -11.62 15.21
CA ILE A 80 14.70 -10.39 14.42
C ILE A 80 13.35 -9.66 14.49
N VAL A 81 13.41 -8.36 14.81
CA VAL A 81 12.21 -7.53 14.93
C VAL A 81 11.76 -7.07 13.54
N GLY A 82 10.53 -7.43 13.15
CA GLY A 82 9.80 -6.85 12.04
C GLY A 82 9.04 -5.62 12.51
N HIS A 83 9.49 -4.43 12.15
CA HIS A 83 8.93 -3.18 12.66
C HIS A 83 7.76 -2.64 11.82
N ARG A 84 7.56 -3.15 10.61
CA ARG A 84 6.46 -2.78 9.71
C ARG A 84 5.26 -3.72 9.86
N SER A 85 4.07 -3.20 9.66
CA SER A 85 2.82 -3.97 9.73
C SER A 85 2.66 -4.88 8.51
N GLU A 86 2.19 -6.12 8.73
CA GLU A 86 1.91 -7.09 7.65
C GLU A 86 0.44 -7.02 7.21
N MET A 87 0.24 -6.77 5.92
CA MET A 87 -1.09 -6.68 5.31
C MET A 87 -1.23 -7.47 4.00
N GLY A 88 -0.38 -8.50 3.84
CA GLY A 88 -0.31 -9.35 2.65
C GLY A 88 0.87 -9.03 1.72
N THR A 89 1.71 -8.04 2.10
CA THR A 89 2.86 -7.61 1.30
C THR A 89 4.11 -8.47 1.51
N GLY A 90 4.15 -9.27 2.58
CA GLY A 90 5.32 -10.06 2.98
C GLY A 90 6.43 -9.23 3.63
N VAL A 91 6.17 -7.97 4.02
CA VAL A 91 7.17 -7.06 4.59
C VAL A 91 7.71 -7.57 5.92
N ARG A 92 6.86 -8.24 6.72
CA ARG A 92 7.23 -8.86 7.98
C ARG A 92 8.23 -10.02 7.81
N THR A 93 8.29 -10.61 6.62
CA THR A 93 9.32 -11.60 6.24
C THR A 93 10.51 -10.94 5.59
N SER A 94 10.28 -10.07 4.61
CA SER A 94 11.33 -9.53 3.74
C SER A 94 12.35 -8.68 4.49
N LEU A 95 11.92 -7.82 5.44
CA LEU A 95 12.85 -6.99 6.19
C LEU A 95 13.73 -7.81 7.15
N PRO A 96 13.20 -8.74 7.98
CA PRO A 96 14.02 -9.65 8.76
C PRO A 96 14.93 -10.55 7.93
N LEU A 97 14.51 -10.95 6.73
CA LEU A 97 15.32 -11.78 5.83
C LEU A 97 16.59 -11.05 5.37
N ILE A 98 16.52 -9.73 5.15
CA ILE A 98 17.68 -8.89 4.83
C ILE A 98 18.70 -8.92 5.97
N VAL A 99 18.23 -8.80 7.21
CA VAL A 99 19.09 -8.87 8.41
C VAL A 99 19.72 -10.25 8.53
N ALA A 100 18.94 -11.32 8.39
CA ALA A 100 19.43 -12.69 8.47
C ALA A 100 20.46 -13.00 7.38
N GLU A 101 20.29 -12.49 6.16
CA GLU A 101 21.25 -12.61 5.07
C GLU A 101 22.60 -12.02 5.43
N GLU A 102 22.61 -10.78 5.92
CA GLU A 102 23.85 -10.08 6.27
C GLU A 102 24.53 -10.65 7.53
N MET A 103 23.74 -11.20 8.45
CA MET A 103 24.27 -11.89 9.64
C MET A 103 24.89 -13.24 9.32
N GLU A 104 24.70 -13.81 8.15
CA GLU A 104 24.96 -15.24 7.85
C GLU A 104 24.12 -16.16 8.74
N ALA A 105 22.94 -15.74 9.18
CA ALA A 105 22.06 -16.56 10.00
C ALA A 105 21.40 -17.68 9.17
N ASP A 106 21.25 -18.86 9.78
CA ASP A 106 20.40 -19.93 9.23
C ASP A 106 18.93 -19.54 9.46
N TRP A 107 18.18 -19.35 8.37
CA TRP A 107 16.79 -18.94 8.46
C TRP A 107 15.92 -19.89 9.27
N SER A 108 16.23 -21.16 9.31
CA SER A 108 15.51 -22.15 10.11
C SER A 108 15.63 -21.91 11.62
N LYS A 109 16.64 -21.12 12.06
CA LYS A 109 16.89 -20.72 13.45
C LYS A 109 16.50 -19.26 13.71
N VAL A 110 15.78 -18.63 12.76
CA VAL A 110 15.30 -17.24 12.92
C VAL A 110 13.85 -17.25 13.38
N LYS A 111 13.57 -16.41 14.39
CA LYS A 111 12.22 -16.02 14.81
C LYS A 111 11.96 -14.58 14.42
N VAL A 112 10.79 -14.29 13.88
CA VAL A 112 10.37 -12.91 13.59
C VAL A 112 9.41 -12.43 14.67
N GLN A 113 9.73 -11.32 15.30
CA GLN A 113 8.93 -10.67 16.32
C GLN A 113 8.32 -9.38 15.75
N GLN A 114 7.00 -9.20 15.88
CA GLN A 114 6.34 -7.93 15.52
C GLN A 114 6.67 -6.85 16.56
N ALA A 115 7.10 -5.67 16.09
CA ALA A 115 7.28 -4.51 16.95
C ALA A 115 5.96 -3.92 17.43
N HIS A 116 5.96 -3.33 18.62
CA HIS A 116 4.91 -2.39 19.04
C HIS A 116 5.02 -1.07 18.26
N GLY A 117 3.98 -0.25 18.29
CA GLY A 117 4.04 1.12 17.79
C GLY A 117 4.96 1.99 18.65
N ASP A 118 6.20 2.16 18.22
CA ASP A 118 7.21 2.98 18.89
C ASP A 118 8.26 3.48 17.89
N GLU A 119 7.94 4.57 17.20
CA GLU A 119 8.80 5.13 16.16
C GLU A 119 10.05 5.83 16.70
N VAL A 120 10.07 6.22 17.99
CA VAL A 120 11.28 6.71 18.65
C VAL A 120 12.33 5.60 18.71
N LYS A 121 11.87 4.36 18.97
CA LYS A 121 12.74 3.19 19.08
C LYS A 121 13.10 2.56 17.74
N PHE A 122 12.13 2.44 16.82
CA PHE A 122 12.28 1.64 15.60
C PHE A 122 12.43 2.49 14.32
N GLY A 123 12.33 3.82 14.41
CA GLY A 123 12.16 4.69 13.27
C GLY A 123 10.75 4.57 12.69
N ASN A 124 10.52 5.13 11.51
CA ASN A 124 9.20 5.12 10.87
C ASN A 124 8.66 3.71 10.65
N GLN A 125 7.42 3.47 11.11
CA GLN A 125 6.77 2.16 11.05
C GLN A 125 5.63 2.07 10.03
N ASP A 126 5.40 3.10 9.22
CA ASP A 126 4.30 3.13 8.25
C ASP A 126 4.46 2.10 7.13
N THR A 127 3.48 1.24 6.96
CA THR A 127 3.36 0.35 5.79
C THR A 127 2.45 0.98 4.76
N ASP A 128 3.04 1.85 3.92
CA ASP A 128 2.34 2.62 2.90
C ASP A 128 3.29 3.01 1.76
N GLY A 129 2.78 3.65 0.69
CA GLY A 129 3.57 4.25 -0.40
C GLY A 129 4.57 3.31 -1.06
N SER A 130 4.40 2.00 -0.90
CA SER A 130 5.30 0.96 -1.42
C SER A 130 6.78 1.18 -1.06
N ARG A 131 7.05 1.78 0.12
CA ARG A 131 8.38 2.26 0.51
C ARG A 131 9.11 1.40 1.54
N SER A 132 8.48 0.35 2.10
CA SER A 132 9.11 -0.46 3.15
C SER A 132 10.46 -1.04 2.73
N THR A 133 10.54 -1.80 1.64
CA THR A 133 11.82 -2.33 1.13
C THR A 133 12.69 -1.21 0.57
N ARG A 134 12.11 -0.25 -0.15
CA ARG A 134 12.81 0.88 -0.75
C ARG A 134 13.61 1.69 0.28
N HIS A 135 13.03 1.98 1.42
CA HIS A 135 13.67 2.76 2.48
C HIS A 135 14.54 1.92 3.42
N TYR A 136 14.23 0.64 3.58
CA TYR A 136 14.85 -0.18 4.63
C TYR A 136 15.80 -1.27 4.11
N LEU A 137 15.98 -1.46 2.79
CA LEU A 137 16.93 -2.46 2.28
C LEU A 137 18.34 -2.21 2.86
N ILE A 138 18.86 -1.01 2.72
CA ILE A 138 20.21 -0.68 3.17
C ILE A 138 20.29 -0.63 4.71
N PRO A 139 19.38 0.04 5.44
CA PRO A 139 19.39 0.00 6.90
C PRO A 139 19.34 -1.42 7.49
N MET A 140 18.51 -2.31 6.95
CA MET A 140 18.44 -3.70 7.42
C MET A 140 19.72 -4.49 7.11
N ARG A 141 20.35 -4.25 5.97
CA ARG A 141 21.67 -4.79 5.65
C ARG A 141 22.72 -4.32 6.66
N GLN A 142 22.72 -3.02 7.00
CA GLN A 142 23.64 -2.45 8.01
C GLN A 142 23.43 -3.07 9.39
N ILE A 143 22.19 -3.25 9.81
CA ILE A 143 21.84 -3.91 11.08
C ILE A 143 22.39 -5.33 11.11
N GLY A 144 22.18 -6.11 10.05
CA GLY A 144 22.66 -7.49 9.96
C GLY A 144 24.20 -7.58 9.93
N ALA A 145 24.85 -6.71 9.16
CA ALA A 145 26.30 -6.64 9.10
C ALA A 145 26.93 -6.20 10.44
N SER A 146 26.29 -5.27 11.15
CA SER A 146 26.73 -4.85 12.49
C SER A 146 26.67 -6.01 13.48
N ALA A 147 25.55 -6.74 13.52
CA ALA A 147 25.38 -7.90 14.38
C ALA A 147 26.39 -9.01 14.04
N ARG A 148 26.66 -9.28 12.76
CA ARG A 148 27.71 -10.19 12.30
C ARG A 148 29.09 -9.76 12.81
N THR A 149 29.46 -8.51 12.63
CA THR A 149 30.76 -7.97 13.05
C THR A 149 30.98 -8.12 14.55
N MET A 150 29.94 -7.88 15.36
CA MET A 150 30.02 -8.07 16.81
C MET A 150 30.26 -9.54 17.19
N LEU A 151 29.62 -10.49 16.51
CA LEU A 151 29.87 -11.92 16.71
C LEU A 151 31.29 -12.33 16.30
N GLU A 152 31.79 -11.82 15.18
CA GLU A 152 33.14 -12.06 14.67
C GLU A 152 34.19 -11.49 15.64
N GLN A 153 34.00 -10.28 16.16
CA GLN A 153 34.88 -9.66 17.17
C GLN A 153 34.90 -10.46 18.48
N ALA A 154 33.77 -10.93 18.96
CA ALA A 154 33.67 -11.77 20.15
C ALA A 154 34.45 -13.08 19.99
N ALA A 155 34.31 -13.74 18.84
CA ALA A 155 35.04 -14.97 18.55
C ALA A 155 36.57 -14.73 18.45
N ALA A 156 36.98 -13.65 17.76
CA ALA A 156 38.37 -13.27 17.62
C ALA A 156 39.04 -13.04 18.99
N LYS A 157 38.38 -12.29 19.89
CA LYS A 157 38.84 -12.06 21.27
C LYS A 157 38.92 -13.36 22.05
N ARG A 158 37.92 -14.23 21.99
CA ARG A 158 37.91 -15.53 22.69
C ARG A 158 39.04 -16.44 22.22
N TRP A 159 39.42 -16.35 20.95
CA TRP A 159 40.49 -17.15 20.37
C TRP A 159 41.88 -16.48 20.43
N GLY A 160 41.95 -15.19 20.77
CA GLY A 160 43.21 -14.42 20.80
C GLY A 160 43.81 -14.24 19.38
N VAL A 161 42.95 -14.04 18.36
CA VAL A 161 43.38 -13.88 16.96
C VAL A 161 42.87 -12.57 16.40
N PRO A 162 43.45 -12.04 15.31
CA PRO A 162 42.95 -10.86 14.64
C PRO A 162 41.52 -11.10 14.11
N ALA A 163 40.65 -10.08 14.20
CA ALA A 163 39.27 -10.16 13.68
C ALA A 163 39.21 -10.40 12.17
N THR A 164 40.25 -10.06 11.42
CA THR A 164 40.37 -10.31 9.99
C THR A 164 40.53 -11.78 9.61
N GLU A 165 40.89 -12.64 10.57
CA GLU A 165 41.08 -14.08 10.36
C GLU A 165 39.80 -14.90 10.68
N VAL A 166 38.78 -14.24 11.20
CA VAL A 166 37.50 -14.89 11.53
C VAL A 166 36.38 -14.42 10.60
N LYS A 167 35.43 -15.31 10.34
CA LYS A 167 34.31 -15.02 9.47
C LYS A 167 33.07 -15.78 9.90
N ALA A 168 31.95 -15.10 9.93
CA ALA A 168 30.65 -15.77 10.09
C ALA A 168 30.27 -16.51 8.80
N VAL A 169 29.83 -17.72 8.93
CA VAL A 169 29.38 -18.61 7.84
C VAL A 169 28.26 -19.51 8.36
N ASN A 170 27.10 -19.41 7.79
CA ASN A 170 25.96 -20.27 8.06
C ASN A 170 25.70 -20.51 9.57
N HIS A 171 25.53 -19.43 10.32
CA HIS A 171 25.16 -19.44 11.75
C HIS A 171 26.28 -19.82 12.73
N GLU A 172 27.51 -19.92 12.24
CA GLU A 172 28.73 -20.14 13.03
C GLU A 172 29.76 -19.06 12.71
N VAL A 173 30.69 -18.79 13.64
CA VAL A 173 31.89 -18.03 13.34
C VAL A 173 33.06 -19.00 13.24
N VAL A 174 33.86 -18.86 12.19
CA VAL A 174 34.93 -19.78 11.81
C VAL A 174 36.26 -19.04 11.77
N HIS A 175 37.31 -19.58 12.36
CA HIS A 175 38.70 -19.19 12.16
C HIS A 175 39.35 -20.12 11.14
N SER A 176 39.55 -19.64 9.90
CA SER A 176 39.97 -20.47 8.78
C SER A 176 41.31 -21.17 8.98
N ALA A 177 42.29 -20.50 9.61
CA ALA A 177 43.62 -21.04 9.81
C ALA A 177 43.68 -22.23 10.78
N SER A 178 42.83 -22.27 11.81
CA SER A 178 42.84 -23.36 12.81
C SER A 178 41.63 -24.31 12.72
N GLY A 179 40.65 -24.02 11.86
CA GLY A 179 39.40 -24.79 11.75
C GLY A 179 38.45 -24.68 12.96
N ARG A 180 38.77 -23.82 13.94
CA ARG A 180 37.91 -23.60 15.15
C ARG A 180 36.59 -22.98 14.70
N LYS A 181 35.51 -23.37 15.40
CA LYS A 181 34.14 -22.86 15.14
C LYS A 181 33.45 -22.59 16.50
N LEU A 182 32.58 -21.58 16.50
CA LEU A 182 31.66 -21.29 17.59
C LEU A 182 30.28 -20.91 17.00
N GLY A 183 29.22 -21.46 17.53
CA GLY A 183 27.87 -21.10 17.18
C GLY A 183 27.48 -19.72 17.68
N PHE A 184 26.51 -19.07 17.05
CA PHE A 184 26.03 -17.74 17.45
C PHE A 184 25.57 -17.73 18.91
N GLY A 185 24.92 -18.79 19.40
CA GLY A 185 24.46 -18.91 20.79
C GLY A 185 25.61 -18.94 21.79
N GLU A 186 26.72 -19.62 21.48
CA GLU A 186 27.90 -19.68 22.30
C GLU A 186 28.61 -18.32 22.42
N LEU A 187 28.47 -17.46 21.40
CA LEU A 187 29.07 -16.13 21.32
C LEU A 187 28.14 -15.01 21.84
N ALA A 188 26.87 -15.30 22.06
CA ALA A 188 25.87 -14.29 22.38
C ALA A 188 26.24 -13.38 23.53
N ALA A 189 26.67 -13.96 24.66
CA ALA A 189 27.05 -13.20 25.88
C ALA A 189 28.33 -12.35 25.69
N ASP A 190 29.26 -12.79 24.86
CA ASP A 190 30.50 -12.05 24.58
C ASP A 190 30.25 -10.96 23.53
N ALA A 191 29.51 -11.28 22.47
CA ALA A 191 29.10 -10.31 21.46
C ALA A 191 28.29 -9.14 22.08
N ALA A 192 27.52 -9.41 23.14
CA ALA A 192 26.84 -8.39 23.94
C ALA A 192 27.74 -7.29 24.48
N LYS A 193 28.96 -7.60 24.75
CA LYS A 193 29.95 -6.68 25.32
C LYS A 193 30.70 -5.87 24.27
N GLU A 194 30.57 -6.27 23.00
CA GLU A 194 31.24 -5.57 21.91
C GLU A 194 30.56 -4.24 21.62
N SER A 195 31.35 -3.24 21.21
CA SER A 195 30.80 -1.98 20.70
C SER A 195 30.12 -2.20 19.36
N VAL A 196 29.03 -1.48 19.10
CA VAL A 196 28.41 -1.44 17.77
C VAL A 196 29.41 -0.79 16.80
N PRO A 197 29.77 -1.46 15.70
CA PRO A 197 30.69 -0.89 14.72
C PRO A 197 30.08 0.35 14.06
N SER A 198 30.94 1.29 13.65
CA SER A 198 30.51 2.44 12.84
C SER A 198 30.02 1.97 11.48
N ILE A 199 29.03 2.66 10.92
CA ILE A 199 28.45 2.31 9.61
C ILE A 199 29.50 2.36 8.51
N GLU A 200 30.42 3.33 8.58
CA GLU A 200 31.52 3.52 7.63
C GLU A 200 32.49 2.34 7.55
N GLY A 201 32.67 1.63 8.68
CA GLY A 201 33.53 0.45 8.76
C GLY A 201 32.87 -0.85 8.36
N LEU A 202 31.56 -0.84 8.12
CA LEU A 202 30.81 -2.07 7.80
C LEU A 202 31.11 -2.59 6.39
N LYS A 203 31.41 -3.88 6.30
CA LYS A 203 31.48 -4.59 5.02
C LYS A 203 30.18 -5.31 4.77
N LEU A 204 29.35 -4.77 3.87
CA LEU A 204 28.14 -5.45 3.42
C LEU A 204 28.51 -6.64 2.52
N LYS A 205 27.68 -7.66 2.55
CA LYS A 205 27.84 -8.86 1.73
C LYS A 205 27.68 -8.51 0.24
N ASP A 206 28.55 -9.05 -0.60
CA ASP A 206 28.41 -8.92 -2.05
C ASP A 206 27.09 -9.61 -2.50
N PRO A 207 26.23 -8.94 -3.27
CA PRO A 207 24.98 -9.53 -3.79
C PRO A 207 25.15 -10.87 -4.49
N LYS A 208 26.30 -11.14 -5.10
CA LYS A 208 26.64 -12.43 -5.73
C LYS A 208 26.65 -13.59 -4.73
N ASN A 209 26.90 -13.28 -3.46
CA ASN A 209 26.99 -14.26 -2.38
C ASN A 209 25.68 -14.37 -1.58
N PHE A 210 24.60 -13.74 -2.00
CA PHE A 210 23.32 -13.85 -1.32
C PHE A 210 22.79 -15.29 -1.38
N ARG A 211 22.40 -15.79 -0.22
CA ARG A 211 21.79 -17.11 -0.07
C ARG A 211 20.28 -17.06 -0.19
N TYR A 212 19.66 -15.99 0.28
CA TYR A 212 18.21 -15.82 0.38
C TYR A 212 17.67 -14.72 -0.53
N LEU A 213 18.33 -13.55 -0.54
CA LEU A 213 17.82 -12.40 -1.27
C LEU A 213 17.81 -12.64 -2.78
N GLY A 214 16.68 -12.36 -3.41
CA GLY A 214 16.50 -12.57 -4.85
C GLY A 214 16.29 -14.03 -5.29
N LYS A 215 16.32 -15.02 -4.37
CA LYS A 215 16.27 -16.46 -4.71
C LYS A 215 14.85 -17.03 -4.74
N GLY A 216 13.87 -16.41 -4.07
CA GLY A 216 12.49 -16.90 -4.04
C GLY A 216 12.26 -18.20 -3.28
N GLN A 217 13.19 -18.58 -2.39
CA GLN A 217 13.14 -19.86 -1.65
C GLN A 217 12.42 -19.74 -0.31
N ILE A 218 12.25 -18.52 0.21
CA ILE A 218 11.67 -18.26 1.53
C ILE A 218 10.25 -17.73 1.35
N GLY A 219 9.26 -18.52 1.77
CA GLY A 219 7.86 -18.10 1.88
C GLY A 219 7.64 -17.11 3.04
N ILE A 220 6.45 -16.52 3.12
CA ILE A 220 6.11 -15.64 4.24
C ILE A 220 6.03 -16.42 5.55
N VAL A 221 6.56 -15.83 6.63
CA VAL A 221 6.62 -16.48 7.96
C VAL A 221 5.25 -16.83 8.53
N ASP A 222 4.21 -16.11 8.11
CA ASP A 222 2.84 -16.29 8.58
C ASP A 222 2.02 -17.28 7.74
N LEU A 223 2.58 -17.83 6.63
CA LEU A 223 1.83 -18.62 5.65
C LEU A 223 1.13 -19.84 6.27
N HIS A 224 1.84 -20.59 7.11
CA HIS A 224 1.28 -21.76 7.77
C HIS A 224 0.08 -21.41 8.67
N ASP A 225 0.22 -20.36 9.48
CA ASP A 225 -0.84 -19.93 10.39
C ASP A 225 -2.03 -19.34 9.64
N ILE A 226 -1.78 -18.61 8.54
CA ILE A 226 -2.85 -18.08 7.66
C ILE A 226 -3.63 -19.23 7.03
N THR A 227 -2.95 -20.20 6.42
CA THR A 227 -3.59 -21.31 5.68
C THR A 227 -4.24 -22.37 6.56
N THR A 228 -3.89 -22.41 7.86
CA THR A 228 -4.47 -23.34 8.84
C THR A 228 -5.44 -22.67 9.81
N GLY A 229 -5.74 -21.38 9.63
CA GLY A 229 -6.66 -20.63 10.50
C GLY A 229 -6.10 -20.34 11.89
N LYS A 230 -4.79 -20.38 12.09
CA LYS A 230 -4.11 -20.08 13.35
C LYS A 230 -3.60 -18.63 13.42
N ALA A 231 -3.61 -17.92 12.31
CA ALA A 231 -3.21 -16.53 12.25
C ALA A 231 -4.13 -15.66 13.12
N HIS A 232 -3.55 -14.66 13.76
CA HIS A 232 -4.27 -13.74 14.64
C HIS A 232 -4.42 -12.36 13.98
N TYR A 233 -5.65 -12.00 13.69
CA TYR A 233 -6.05 -10.69 13.18
C TYR A 233 -6.66 -9.82 14.30
N GLY A 234 -6.96 -8.57 13.99
CA GLY A 234 -7.58 -7.66 14.96
C GLY A 234 -8.94 -8.16 15.48
N ALA A 235 -9.73 -8.78 14.59
CA ALA A 235 -11.01 -9.38 14.93
C ALA A 235 -10.91 -10.55 15.94
N ASP A 236 -9.76 -11.22 16.01
CA ASP A 236 -9.55 -12.40 16.87
C ASP A 236 -9.14 -12.06 18.30
N VAL A 237 -8.75 -10.81 18.57
CA VAL A 237 -8.31 -10.37 19.90
C VAL A 237 -9.43 -10.57 20.92
N ARG A 238 -9.11 -11.19 22.05
CA ARG A 238 -10.02 -11.42 23.19
C ARG A 238 -9.30 -11.12 24.50
N LEU A 239 -9.94 -10.34 25.36
CA LEU A 239 -9.44 -10.02 26.70
C LEU A 239 -10.47 -10.42 27.76
N PRO A 240 -10.04 -10.76 29.00
CA PRO A 240 -10.95 -11.01 30.11
C PRO A 240 -11.83 -9.79 30.39
N GLY A 241 -13.14 -9.99 30.57
CA GLY A 241 -14.08 -8.92 30.86
C GLY A 241 -14.38 -7.96 29.71
N MET A 242 -13.89 -8.26 28.48
CA MET A 242 -14.07 -7.41 27.32
C MET A 242 -15.53 -7.23 26.94
N LYS A 243 -15.90 -5.97 26.63
CA LYS A 243 -17.18 -5.58 26.04
C LYS A 243 -17.05 -5.42 24.53
N TYR A 244 -18.16 -5.51 23.82
CA TYR A 244 -18.23 -5.37 22.38
C TYR A 244 -19.07 -4.16 22.02
N ALA A 245 -18.59 -3.33 21.12
CA ALA A 245 -19.26 -2.12 20.68
C ALA A 245 -19.41 -2.07 19.17
N VAL A 246 -20.57 -1.62 18.73
CA VAL A 246 -20.85 -1.19 17.35
C VAL A 246 -21.43 0.22 17.44
N ILE A 247 -21.03 1.10 16.52
CA ILE A 247 -21.39 2.52 16.56
C ILE A 247 -22.30 2.85 15.37
N ALA A 248 -23.43 3.48 15.64
CA ALA A 248 -24.21 4.16 14.61
C ALA A 248 -23.61 5.54 14.39
N ARG A 249 -23.04 5.76 13.21
CA ARG A 249 -22.34 7.00 12.82
C ARG A 249 -23.25 7.89 11.97
N PRO A 250 -22.95 9.21 11.84
CA PRO A 250 -23.69 10.09 10.94
C PRO A 250 -23.71 9.52 9.51
N PRO A 251 -24.89 9.43 8.86
CA PRO A 251 -25.02 8.89 7.52
C PRO A 251 -24.41 9.85 6.45
N VAL A 252 -24.29 11.13 6.80
CA VAL A 252 -23.66 12.17 5.97
C VAL A 252 -22.41 12.65 6.64
N THR A 253 -21.31 12.77 5.88
CA THR A 253 -20.05 13.32 6.39
C THR A 253 -20.24 14.75 6.89
N GLY A 254 -19.88 15.01 8.15
CA GLY A 254 -20.07 16.29 8.82
C GLY A 254 -21.47 16.47 9.46
N GLY A 255 -22.34 15.49 9.33
CA GLY A 255 -23.66 15.47 9.99
C GLY A 255 -23.52 15.37 11.52
N LYS A 256 -24.58 15.78 12.23
CA LYS A 256 -24.62 15.84 13.69
C LYS A 256 -25.79 15.04 14.27
N LEU A 257 -25.55 14.38 15.39
CA LEU A 257 -26.61 13.73 16.16
C LEU A 257 -27.48 14.81 16.82
N VAL A 258 -28.78 14.79 16.52
CA VAL A 258 -29.79 15.65 17.16
C VAL A 258 -30.43 14.95 18.36
N LYS A 259 -30.85 13.70 18.16
CA LYS A 259 -31.56 12.91 19.21
C LYS A 259 -31.32 11.42 18.97
N PHE A 260 -31.29 10.65 20.04
CA PHE A 260 -31.39 9.18 19.99
C PHE A 260 -32.32 8.65 21.07
N GLU A 261 -33.01 7.54 20.78
CA GLU A 261 -33.90 6.83 21.71
C GLU A 261 -33.34 5.41 21.93
N PRO A 262 -32.81 5.11 23.14
CA PRO A 262 -32.11 3.87 23.43
C PRO A 262 -33.01 2.70 23.84
N GLU A 263 -34.28 2.94 24.12
CA GLU A 263 -35.19 2.00 24.83
C GLU A 263 -35.35 0.69 24.07
N ALA A 264 -35.49 0.74 22.75
CA ALA A 264 -35.62 -0.46 21.91
C ALA A 264 -34.30 -1.25 21.85
N ALA A 265 -33.16 -0.57 21.75
CA ALA A 265 -31.85 -1.19 21.77
C ALA A 265 -31.53 -1.87 23.10
N LEU A 266 -31.90 -1.24 24.23
CA LEU A 266 -31.69 -1.80 25.56
C LEU A 266 -32.56 -3.06 25.85
N LYS A 267 -33.65 -3.28 25.10
CA LYS A 267 -34.46 -4.50 25.18
C LYS A 267 -33.85 -5.69 24.42
N VAL A 268 -32.84 -5.46 23.57
CA VAL A 268 -32.17 -6.54 22.82
C VAL A 268 -31.34 -7.40 23.78
N PRO A 269 -31.57 -8.73 23.83
CA PRO A 269 -30.83 -9.60 24.74
C PRO A 269 -29.31 -9.52 24.54
N GLY A 270 -28.59 -9.18 25.60
CA GLY A 270 -27.13 -9.05 25.59
C GLY A 270 -26.63 -7.63 25.35
N VAL A 271 -27.49 -6.67 25.07
CA VAL A 271 -27.15 -5.24 25.13
C VAL A 271 -27.08 -4.79 26.58
N GLU A 272 -26.02 -4.07 26.93
CA GLU A 272 -25.76 -3.65 28.32
C GLU A 272 -25.86 -2.13 28.48
N LYS A 273 -25.45 -1.36 27.48
CA LYS A 273 -25.46 0.11 27.53
C LYS A 273 -25.58 0.70 26.13
N VAL A 274 -26.21 1.87 26.06
CA VAL A 274 -26.20 2.74 24.86
C VAL A 274 -25.67 4.09 25.28
N MET A 275 -24.76 4.65 24.53
CA MET A 275 -24.11 5.93 24.87
C MET A 275 -23.64 6.70 23.66
N GLN A 276 -23.60 8.02 23.76
CA GLN A 276 -23.07 8.87 22.72
C GLN A 276 -21.53 8.79 22.69
N VAL A 277 -20.96 8.73 21.49
CA VAL A 277 -19.52 8.81 21.25
C VAL A 277 -19.19 10.19 20.71
N ARG A 278 -18.14 10.79 21.24
CA ARG A 278 -17.62 12.08 20.76
C ARG A 278 -17.19 11.98 19.30
N GLY A 279 -17.60 12.94 18.48
CA GLY A 279 -17.13 13.16 17.13
C GLY A 279 -16.28 14.42 16.99
N TRP A 280 -15.60 14.54 15.88
CA TRP A 280 -14.84 15.72 15.49
C TRP A 280 -15.53 16.44 14.34
N PRO A 281 -15.47 17.78 14.31
CA PRO A 281 -16.05 18.55 13.21
C PRO A 281 -15.34 18.28 11.89
N TRP A 282 -16.03 18.50 10.78
CA TRP A 282 -15.43 18.46 9.45
C TRP A 282 -14.50 19.68 9.22
N PRO A 283 -13.31 19.46 8.66
CA PRO A 283 -12.66 18.20 8.29
C PRO A 283 -12.12 17.44 9.52
N SER A 284 -12.53 16.18 9.65
CA SER A 284 -12.29 15.40 10.88
C SER A 284 -10.87 14.84 10.99
N LYS A 285 -10.02 15.03 9.99
CA LYS A 285 -8.70 14.37 9.92
C LYS A 285 -8.87 12.85 10.07
N PHE A 286 -8.05 12.20 10.89
CA PHE A 286 -8.18 10.77 11.20
C PHE A 286 -8.99 10.48 12.47
N GLN A 287 -9.73 11.47 12.94
CA GLN A 287 -10.50 11.36 14.16
C GLN A 287 -11.89 10.73 13.91
N PRO A 288 -12.52 10.15 14.95
CA PRO A 288 -13.86 9.60 14.86
C PRO A 288 -14.93 10.57 14.40
N LEU A 289 -15.90 10.07 13.65
CA LEU A 289 -17.08 10.84 13.25
C LEU A 289 -18.07 11.05 14.40
N GLY A 290 -17.93 10.26 15.48
CA GLY A 290 -18.88 10.22 16.58
C GLY A 290 -20.12 9.40 16.26
N GLY A 291 -21.15 9.54 17.08
CA GLY A 291 -22.43 8.83 16.93
C GLY A 291 -22.93 8.19 18.21
N VAL A 292 -23.61 7.06 18.11
CA VAL A 292 -24.18 6.32 19.25
C VAL A 292 -23.63 4.90 19.28
N ALA A 293 -22.89 4.56 20.34
CA ALA A 293 -22.37 3.23 20.58
C ALA A 293 -23.40 2.35 21.33
N VAL A 294 -23.56 1.13 20.85
CA VAL A 294 -24.25 0.07 21.55
C VAL A 294 -23.24 -0.92 22.09
N ILE A 295 -23.21 -1.05 23.41
CA ILE A 295 -22.30 -1.91 24.17
C ILE A 295 -23.04 -3.20 24.55
N ALA A 296 -22.42 -4.33 24.23
CA ALA A 296 -23.04 -5.63 24.45
C ALA A 296 -22.02 -6.71 24.85
N ARG A 297 -22.51 -7.88 25.25
CA ARG A 297 -21.70 -9.06 25.61
C ARG A 297 -21.03 -9.74 24.38
N ASN A 298 -21.50 -9.45 23.16
CA ASN A 298 -20.92 -9.93 21.91
C ASN A 298 -21.31 -9.01 20.75
N THR A 299 -20.58 -9.10 19.63
CA THR A 299 -20.78 -8.27 18.43
C THR A 299 -22.18 -8.41 17.85
N GLY A 300 -22.74 -9.63 17.80
CA GLY A 300 -24.08 -9.86 17.22
C GLY A 300 -25.18 -9.17 18.00
N ALA A 301 -25.11 -9.15 19.34
CA ALA A 301 -26.03 -8.39 20.17
C ALA A 301 -25.87 -6.87 19.99
N ALA A 302 -24.62 -6.39 19.85
CA ALA A 302 -24.34 -4.97 19.60
C ALA A 302 -24.92 -4.52 18.25
N ILE A 303 -24.78 -5.31 17.18
CA ILE A 303 -25.37 -5.05 15.86
C ILE A 303 -26.89 -4.96 15.94
N LYS A 304 -27.56 -5.98 16.53
CA LYS A 304 -29.00 -5.98 16.68
C LYS A 304 -29.50 -4.80 17.50
N GLY A 305 -28.76 -4.43 18.55
CA GLY A 305 -29.07 -3.25 19.36
C GLY A 305 -28.93 -1.95 18.57
N ARG A 306 -27.86 -1.80 17.77
CA ARG A 306 -27.69 -0.64 16.89
C ARG A 306 -28.85 -0.51 15.89
N ASP A 307 -29.25 -1.61 15.28
CA ASP A 307 -30.32 -1.63 14.29
C ASP A 307 -31.70 -1.30 14.90
N ALA A 308 -31.87 -1.48 16.22
CA ALA A 308 -33.06 -1.11 16.96
C ALA A 308 -33.08 0.35 17.43
N LEU A 309 -31.97 1.10 17.30
CA LEU A 309 -31.90 2.51 17.68
C LEU A 309 -32.83 3.37 16.80
N LYS A 310 -33.50 4.35 17.43
CA LYS A 310 -34.11 5.45 16.68
C LYS A 310 -33.21 6.68 16.77
N LEU A 311 -32.75 7.15 15.63
CA LEU A 311 -31.77 8.20 15.52
C LEU A 311 -32.30 9.35 14.66
N THR A 312 -32.07 10.57 15.10
CA THR A 312 -32.35 11.78 14.32
C THR A 312 -31.04 12.51 14.08
N TRP A 313 -30.74 12.76 12.81
CA TRP A 313 -29.53 13.43 12.36
C TRP A 313 -29.85 14.77 11.71
N ASP A 314 -28.97 15.73 11.88
CA ASP A 314 -28.84 16.90 11.02
C ASP A 314 -27.76 16.59 10.00
N ASP A 315 -28.12 16.45 8.73
CA ASP A 315 -27.21 16.07 7.65
C ASP A 315 -26.23 17.21 7.27
N GLY A 316 -26.49 18.44 7.71
CA GLY A 316 -25.61 19.59 7.46
C GLY A 316 -25.45 19.94 5.98
N PRO A 317 -24.41 20.74 5.62
CA PRO A 317 -24.24 21.24 4.25
C PRO A 317 -23.97 20.15 3.21
N ASN A 318 -23.34 19.05 3.60
CA ASN A 318 -23.01 17.93 2.70
C ASN A 318 -24.23 17.06 2.39
N GLY A 319 -25.38 17.27 3.04
CA GLY A 319 -26.65 16.57 2.76
C GLY A 319 -27.20 16.77 1.33
N LYS A 320 -26.63 17.70 0.57
CA LYS A 320 -26.99 17.95 -0.85
C LYS A 320 -26.09 17.18 -1.84
N TYR A 321 -25.08 16.49 -1.36
CA TYR A 321 -24.14 15.80 -2.26
C TYR A 321 -24.84 14.68 -3.03
N ASP A 322 -24.79 14.78 -4.36
CA ASP A 322 -25.35 13.82 -5.31
C ASP A 322 -24.30 13.49 -6.37
N SER A 323 -23.98 12.23 -6.57
CA SER A 323 -22.91 11.81 -7.49
C SER A 323 -23.19 12.14 -8.95
N VAL A 324 -24.47 12.12 -9.36
CA VAL A 324 -24.84 12.41 -10.77
C VAL A 324 -24.70 13.90 -11.06
N ALA A 325 -25.17 14.74 -10.14
CA ALA A 325 -25.01 16.20 -10.26
C ALA A 325 -23.55 16.60 -10.20
N TYR A 326 -22.81 16.05 -9.24
CA TYR A 326 -21.39 16.39 -9.05
C TYR A 326 -20.51 15.94 -10.23
N ARG A 327 -20.78 14.79 -10.83
CA ARG A 327 -20.10 14.38 -12.07
C ARG A 327 -20.23 15.44 -13.16
N LYS A 328 -21.40 16.02 -13.36
CA LYS A 328 -21.60 17.09 -14.34
C LYS A 328 -20.79 18.34 -14.02
N GLU A 329 -20.72 18.72 -12.73
CA GLU A 329 -19.89 19.84 -12.29
C GLU A 329 -18.40 19.60 -12.59
N LEU A 330 -17.88 18.39 -12.34
CA LEU A 330 -16.51 18.02 -12.66
C LEU A 330 -16.25 18.01 -14.18
N GLU A 331 -17.17 17.49 -14.98
CA GLU A 331 -17.11 17.51 -16.44
C GLU A 331 -17.08 18.95 -16.97
N GLU A 332 -17.94 19.84 -16.46
CA GLU A 332 -17.94 21.25 -16.81
C GLU A 332 -16.64 21.98 -16.39
N ALA A 333 -16.12 21.70 -15.19
CA ALA A 333 -14.86 22.24 -14.71
C ALA A 333 -13.68 21.79 -15.60
N SER A 334 -13.69 20.54 -16.08
CA SER A 334 -12.64 19.99 -16.95
C SER A 334 -12.54 20.70 -18.31
N ARG A 335 -13.62 21.34 -18.75
CA ARG A 335 -13.70 22.09 -20.02
C ARG A 335 -13.22 23.56 -19.87
N LYS A 336 -12.99 24.03 -18.64
CA LYS A 336 -12.49 25.37 -18.32
C LYS A 336 -11.00 25.33 -17.97
N PRO A 337 -10.26 26.42 -18.20
CA PRO A 337 -8.88 26.52 -17.73
C PRO A 337 -8.80 26.34 -16.20
N GLY A 338 -7.75 25.65 -15.73
CA GLY A 338 -7.45 25.44 -14.34
C GLY A 338 -6.11 26.04 -13.93
N LEU A 339 -5.69 25.77 -12.68
CA LEU A 339 -4.36 26.11 -12.19
C LEU A 339 -3.32 25.34 -13.04
N VAL A 340 -2.45 26.08 -13.75
CA VAL A 340 -1.39 25.49 -14.57
C VAL A 340 -0.26 24.99 -13.67
N LEU A 341 0.08 23.72 -13.78
CA LEU A 341 1.07 23.03 -12.95
C LEU A 341 2.34 22.62 -13.70
N ARG A 342 2.22 22.33 -15.00
CA ARG A 342 3.33 22.06 -15.92
C ARG A 342 3.04 22.74 -17.23
N LYS A 343 4.02 23.47 -17.77
CA LYS A 343 3.92 24.13 -19.06
C LYS A 343 5.25 23.98 -19.80
N GLU A 344 5.22 23.32 -20.95
CA GLU A 344 6.35 23.21 -21.88
C GLU A 344 5.87 23.67 -23.26
N GLY A 345 6.57 24.55 -23.92
CA GLY A 345 6.14 25.17 -25.17
C GLY A 345 4.84 25.96 -25.09
N ASP A 346 4.04 25.96 -26.15
CA ASP A 346 2.73 26.59 -26.23
C ASP A 346 1.68 25.59 -26.72
N ALA A 347 1.04 24.90 -25.76
CA ALA A 347 0.01 23.91 -26.07
C ALA A 347 -1.23 24.54 -26.72
N ASP A 348 -1.57 25.79 -26.40
CA ASP A 348 -2.73 26.49 -27.00
C ASP A 348 -2.53 26.76 -28.48
N ALA A 349 -1.38 27.33 -28.84
CA ALA A 349 -1.04 27.60 -30.23
C ALA A 349 -0.89 26.28 -31.03
N ALA A 350 -0.25 25.28 -30.43
CA ALA A 350 -0.04 23.99 -31.07
C ALA A 350 -1.34 23.22 -31.31
N LEU A 351 -2.30 23.24 -30.35
CA LEU A 351 -3.63 22.65 -30.52
C LEU A 351 -4.43 23.36 -31.64
N LYS A 352 -4.33 24.70 -31.71
CA LYS A 352 -5.01 25.46 -32.78
C LYS A 352 -4.47 25.17 -34.16
N SER A 353 -3.16 24.90 -34.28
CA SER A 353 -2.48 24.62 -35.56
C SER A 353 -2.44 23.13 -35.91
N ALA A 354 -2.91 22.26 -35.04
CA ALA A 354 -2.93 20.81 -35.27
C ALA A 354 -3.83 20.45 -36.45
N ASP A 355 -3.41 19.47 -37.25
CA ASP A 355 -4.20 18.92 -38.35
C ASP A 355 -5.44 18.18 -37.81
N LYS A 356 -5.30 17.50 -36.65
CA LYS A 356 -6.36 16.82 -35.94
C LYS A 356 -6.18 16.96 -34.44
N VAL A 357 -7.27 17.23 -33.73
CA VAL A 357 -7.30 17.21 -32.25
C VAL A 357 -8.18 16.07 -31.79
N ILE A 358 -7.62 15.19 -30.95
CA ILE A 358 -8.38 14.14 -30.27
C ILE A 358 -8.68 14.61 -28.85
N VAL A 359 -9.95 14.53 -28.47
CA VAL A 359 -10.42 14.93 -27.14
C VAL A 359 -11.02 13.73 -26.43
N GLY A 360 -10.53 13.44 -25.23
CA GLY A 360 -11.06 12.41 -24.36
C GLY A 360 -11.42 12.99 -22.98
N GLU A 361 -12.59 12.66 -22.48
CA GLU A 361 -13.00 12.90 -21.09
C GLU A 361 -13.20 11.55 -20.42
N TYR A 362 -12.44 11.28 -19.36
CA TYR A 362 -12.41 10.00 -18.67
C TYR A 362 -12.91 10.18 -17.25
N TYR A 363 -13.87 9.36 -16.84
CA TYR A 363 -14.50 9.42 -15.54
C TYR A 363 -14.16 8.20 -14.68
N LEU A 364 -13.77 8.44 -13.43
CA LEU A 364 -13.62 7.43 -12.38
C LEU A 364 -14.50 7.82 -11.19
N PRO A 365 -15.40 6.96 -10.69
CA PRO A 365 -16.21 7.25 -9.50
C PRO A 365 -15.40 7.15 -8.22
N HIS A 366 -16.01 7.49 -7.08
CA HIS A 366 -15.46 7.12 -5.78
C HIS A 366 -15.33 5.60 -5.65
N LEU A 367 -14.24 5.15 -4.99
CA LEU A 367 -13.98 3.73 -4.71
C LEU A 367 -13.80 3.51 -3.21
N ALA A 368 -14.20 2.35 -2.73
CA ALA A 368 -14.00 1.91 -1.35
C ALA A 368 -12.91 0.84 -1.26
N HIS A 369 -12.21 0.79 -0.12
CA HIS A 369 -11.11 -0.14 0.11
C HIS A 369 -11.56 -1.59 0.28
N VAL A 370 -12.68 -1.81 0.92
CA VAL A 370 -13.33 -3.11 1.19
C VAL A 370 -12.37 -4.22 1.62
N ALA A 371 -11.44 -3.90 2.52
CA ALA A 371 -10.58 -4.92 3.10
C ALA A 371 -11.43 -6.05 3.70
N MET A 372 -11.04 -7.33 3.51
CA MET A 372 -11.85 -8.47 3.97
C MET A 372 -12.10 -8.43 5.48
N GLU A 373 -11.14 -7.96 6.27
CA GLU A 373 -11.34 -7.57 7.66
C GLU A 373 -11.72 -6.09 7.71
N PRO A 374 -13.00 -5.72 8.00
CA PRO A 374 -13.36 -4.34 8.27
C PRO A 374 -12.58 -3.74 9.44
N PRO A 375 -12.52 -2.42 9.60
CA PRO A 375 -11.84 -1.79 10.73
C PRO A 375 -12.29 -2.36 12.07
N VAL A 376 -11.33 -2.69 12.93
CA VAL A 376 -11.56 -3.26 14.25
C VAL A 376 -10.42 -2.88 15.19
N ALA A 377 -10.71 -2.58 16.43
CA ALA A 377 -9.70 -2.41 17.47
C ALA A 377 -10.21 -2.87 18.84
N VAL A 378 -9.28 -3.30 19.67
CA VAL A 378 -9.52 -3.53 21.09
C VAL A 378 -8.67 -2.52 21.87
N ALA A 379 -9.25 -1.86 22.85
CA ALA A 379 -8.56 -0.99 23.79
C ALA A 379 -8.83 -1.38 25.23
N ASP A 380 -7.81 -1.29 26.08
CA ASP A 380 -7.88 -1.42 27.55
C ASP A 380 -7.23 -0.18 28.18
N VAL A 381 -8.05 0.77 28.63
CA VAL A 381 -7.62 2.05 29.19
C VAL A 381 -7.80 2.02 30.70
N LYS A 382 -6.70 2.24 31.45
CA LYS A 382 -6.67 2.23 32.93
C LYS A 382 -5.91 3.44 33.44
N GLY A 383 -6.63 4.40 33.99
CA GLY A 383 -6.05 5.67 34.45
C GLY A 383 -5.39 6.42 33.28
N ASP A 384 -4.09 6.63 33.37
CA ASP A 384 -3.25 7.29 32.37
C ASP A 384 -2.55 6.33 31.40
N LYS A 385 -2.92 5.04 31.39
CA LYS A 385 -2.32 4.01 30.51
C LYS A 385 -3.36 3.48 29.54
N ALA A 386 -2.94 3.28 28.30
CA ALA A 386 -3.76 2.68 27.26
C ALA A 386 -3.01 1.56 26.54
N GLU A 387 -3.64 0.41 26.40
CA GLU A 387 -3.15 -0.71 25.61
C GLU A 387 -4.14 -0.97 24.46
N ILE A 388 -3.64 -0.94 23.24
CA ILE A 388 -4.42 -1.02 22.00
C ILE A 388 -3.97 -2.26 21.23
N TRP A 389 -4.90 -3.04 20.70
CA TRP A 389 -4.68 -4.11 19.73
C TRP A 389 -5.41 -3.75 18.46
N ALA A 390 -4.68 -3.52 17.38
CA ALA A 390 -5.31 -3.07 16.14
C ALA A 390 -4.52 -3.49 14.89
N PRO A 391 -5.21 -3.83 13.79
CA PRO A 391 -4.64 -4.07 12.47
C PRO A 391 -4.39 -2.73 11.77
N VAL A 392 -3.35 -1.99 12.16
CA VAL A 392 -3.04 -0.65 11.65
C VAL A 392 -1.79 -0.63 10.77
N GLN A 393 -1.82 0.19 9.72
CA GLN A 393 -0.68 0.42 8.82
C GLN A 393 0.30 1.45 9.39
N SER A 394 -0.15 2.32 10.31
CA SER A 394 0.63 3.36 10.98
C SER A 394 0.57 3.19 12.50
N PRO A 395 1.38 2.29 13.06
CA PRO A 395 1.37 2.03 14.51
C PRO A 395 1.81 3.23 15.34
N GLY A 396 2.84 3.95 14.88
CA GLY A 396 3.34 5.16 15.55
C GLY A 396 2.30 6.27 15.55
N GLY A 397 1.73 6.62 14.39
CA GLY A 397 0.65 7.59 14.28
C GLY A 397 -0.59 7.21 15.08
N THR A 398 -0.90 5.90 15.19
CA THR A 398 -1.99 5.41 16.05
C THR A 398 -1.68 5.69 17.53
N ARG A 399 -0.45 5.46 17.97
CA ARG A 399 0.02 5.74 19.33
C ARG A 399 -0.13 7.22 19.67
N GLU A 400 0.37 8.09 18.79
CA GLU A 400 0.30 9.55 18.93
C GLU A 400 -1.16 10.04 19.03
N ASP A 401 -2.02 9.64 18.06
CA ASP A 401 -3.41 10.09 18.00
C ASP A 401 -4.25 9.61 19.18
N VAL A 402 -4.04 8.37 19.65
CA VAL A 402 -4.69 7.85 20.87
C VAL A 402 -4.24 8.64 22.10
N ALA A 403 -2.93 8.85 22.28
CA ALA A 403 -2.38 9.61 23.39
C ALA A 403 -2.95 11.03 23.45
N LYS A 404 -2.93 11.73 22.33
CA LYS A 404 -3.48 13.08 22.18
C LYS A 404 -4.97 13.14 22.49
N THR A 405 -5.73 12.16 21.99
CA THR A 405 -7.19 12.12 22.20
C THR A 405 -7.57 11.83 23.64
N LEU A 406 -6.85 10.95 24.31
CA LEU A 406 -7.06 10.64 25.74
C LEU A 406 -6.49 11.68 26.69
N GLY A 407 -5.60 12.57 26.22
CA GLY A 407 -4.88 13.55 27.03
C GLY A 407 -3.85 12.90 27.98
N ILE A 408 -3.19 11.85 27.53
CA ILE A 408 -2.15 11.11 28.31
C ILE A 408 -0.81 11.17 27.57
N PRO A 409 0.33 10.95 28.31
CA PRO A 409 1.62 10.86 27.66
C PRO A 409 1.69 9.73 26.65
N GLU A 410 2.33 9.97 25.50
CA GLU A 410 2.50 8.96 24.45
C GLU A 410 3.24 7.71 24.95
N ALA A 411 4.21 7.87 25.86
CA ALA A 411 4.92 6.76 26.50
C ALA A 411 3.99 5.81 27.28
N ASN A 412 2.80 6.25 27.65
CA ASN A 412 1.79 5.46 28.37
C ASN A 412 0.83 4.73 27.43
N VAL A 413 1.00 4.86 26.11
CA VAL A 413 0.21 4.16 25.09
C VAL A 413 1.05 3.05 24.46
N THR A 414 0.53 1.82 24.51
CA THR A 414 1.11 0.66 23.83
C THR A 414 0.18 0.25 22.67
N VAL A 415 0.72 0.18 21.46
CA VAL A 415 -0.01 -0.33 20.29
C VAL A 415 0.54 -1.70 19.91
N ASN A 416 -0.25 -2.74 20.16
CA ASN A 416 0.02 -4.11 19.75
C ASN A 416 -0.50 -4.31 18.32
N VAL A 417 0.41 -4.43 17.37
CA VAL A 417 0.07 -4.57 15.95
C VAL A 417 -0.31 -6.02 15.67
N THR A 418 -1.54 -6.25 15.18
CA THR A 418 -1.99 -7.56 14.71
C THR A 418 -1.74 -7.71 13.20
N LEU A 419 -1.89 -8.93 12.65
CA LEU A 419 -1.99 -9.08 11.21
C LEU A 419 -3.20 -8.30 10.68
N LEU A 420 -3.06 -7.73 9.49
CA LEU A 420 -4.14 -7.02 8.82
C LEU A 420 -4.80 -7.94 7.78
N GLY A 421 -6.09 -8.14 7.90
CA GLY A 421 -6.92 -8.80 6.86
C GLY A 421 -7.19 -7.88 5.68
N GLY A 422 -6.11 -7.31 5.11
CA GLY A 422 -6.10 -6.25 4.12
C GLY A 422 -6.08 -4.85 4.75
N GLY A 423 -5.60 -3.88 4.00
CA GLY A 423 -5.53 -2.47 4.43
C GLY A 423 -5.80 -1.52 3.28
N PHE A 424 -5.04 -1.64 2.20
CA PHE A 424 -5.14 -0.87 0.95
C PHE A 424 -5.12 0.66 1.13
N GLY A 425 -4.61 1.14 2.29
CA GLY A 425 -4.61 2.54 2.68
C GLY A 425 -5.69 2.91 3.71
N ARG A 426 -6.78 2.12 3.90
CA ARG A 426 -7.81 2.41 4.90
C ARG A 426 -7.27 2.35 6.33
N LYS A 427 -6.46 1.34 6.64
CA LYS A 427 -5.96 1.10 7.99
C LYS A 427 -4.72 1.93 8.36
N SER A 428 -4.31 2.88 7.52
CA SER A 428 -3.39 3.96 7.91
C SER A 428 -4.07 5.08 8.71
N LYS A 429 -5.41 5.08 8.80
CA LYS A 429 -6.24 5.99 9.59
C LYS A 429 -6.72 5.24 10.82
N CYS A 430 -6.50 5.82 12.00
CA CYS A 430 -6.69 5.15 13.30
C CYS A 430 -8.03 5.49 13.98
N ASP A 431 -8.99 6.09 13.28
CA ASP A 431 -10.30 6.49 13.82
C ASP A 431 -10.98 5.38 14.64
N PHE A 432 -10.96 4.15 14.15
CA PHE A 432 -11.53 2.97 14.82
C PHE A 432 -10.80 2.57 16.12
N ALA A 433 -9.48 2.80 16.19
CA ALA A 433 -8.68 2.57 17.39
C ALA A 433 -8.96 3.64 18.46
N ILE A 434 -9.15 4.88 18.03
CA ILE A 434 -9.53 5.99 18.89
C ILE A 434 -10.95 5.76 19.47
N GLU A 435 -11.90 5.29 18.66
CA GLU A 435 -13.25 4.91 19.13
C GLU A 435 -13.18 3.88 20.26
N ALA A 436 -12.38 2.82 20.09
CA ALA A 436 -12.19 1.80 21.11
C ALA A 436 -11.58 2.37 22.41
N ALA A 437 -10.57 3.25 22.28
CA ALA A 437 -9.90 3.88 23.41
C ALA A 437 -10.85 4.79 24.21
N LEU A 438 -11.66 5.61 23.53
CA LEU A 438 -12.67 6.46 24.16
C LEU A 438 -13.72 5.64 24.93
N LEU A 439 -14.26 4.58 24.31
CA LEU A 439 -15.24 3.72 24.94
C LEU A 439 -14.65 2.94 26.13
N SER A 440 -13.43 2.45 26.01
CA SER A 440 -12.74 1.75 27.09
C SER A 440 -12.51 2.65 28.30
N LYS A 441 -12.08 3.91 28.08
CA LYS A 441 -11.93 4.92 29.15
C LYS A 441 -13.22 5.18 29.89
N GLU A 442 -14.32 5.35 29.15
CA GLU A 442 -15.64 5.67 29.70
C GLU A 442 -16.28 4.48 30.45
N LEU A 443 -16.00 3.25 30.01
CA LEU A 443 -16.57 2.04 30.61
C LEU A 443 -15.69 1.43 31.71
N GLY A 444 -14.44 1.85 31.82
CA GLY A 444 -13.46 1.25 32.76
C GLY A 444 -13.20 -0.24 32.49
N ALA A 445 -13.38 -0.70 31.27
CA ALA A 445 -13.22 -2.10 30.88
C ALA A 445 -12.60 -2.20 29.46
N PRO A 446 -11.99 -3.34 29.08
CA PRO A 446 -11.55 -3.56 27.72
C PRO A 446 -12.75 -3.52 26.76
N VAL A 447 -12.60 -2.82 25.64
CA VAL A 447 -13.67 -2.69 24.62
C VAL A 447 -13.14 -3.05 23.25
N LYS A 448 -13.87 -3.91 22.53
CA LYS A 448 -13.70 -4.15 21.10
C LYS A 448 -14.72 -3.30 20.34
N VAL A 449 -14.25 -2.41 19.49
CA VAL A 449 -15.07 -1.74 18.48
C VAL A 449 -14.91 -2.49 17.16
N GLN A 450 -16.03 -2.97 16.61
CA GLN A 450 -16.09 -3.65 15.32
C GLN A 450 -16.90 -2.79 14.36
N TRP A 451 -16.30 -2.41 13.24
CA TRP A 451 -17.02 -1.88 12.10
C TRP A 451 -17.65 -3.04 11.33
N THR A 452 -18.86 -2.87 10.83
CA THR A 452 -19.47 -3.79 9.87
C THR A 452 -19.01 -3.42 8.45
N ARG A 453 -19.39 -4.22 7.44
CA ARG A 453 -19.10 -3.87 6.04
C ARG A 453 -19.85 -2.59 5.64
N GLU A 454 -21.06 -2.43 6.11
CA GLU A 454 -21.86 -1.21 5.91
C GLU A 454 -21.17 0.01 6.51
N ASP A 455 -20.61 -0.09 7.72
CA ASP A 455 -19.83 1.00 8.33
C ASP A 455 -18.61 1.37 7.49
N ASP A 456 -17.87 0.38 6.96
CA ASP A 456 -16.68 0.58 6.15
C ASP A 456 -16.99 1.27 4.82
N LEU A 457 -18.09 0.90 4.17
CA LEU A 457 -18.55 1.53 2.94
C LEU A 457 -19.10 2.94 3.15
N HIS A 458 -19.95 3.13 4.18
CA HIS A 458 -20.64 4.40 4.42
C HIS A 458 -19.74 5.45 5.07
N ASN A 459 -18.86 5.05 5.98
CA ASN A 459 -18.09 5.95 6.83
C ASN A 459 -16.58 5.85 6.64
N GLY A 460 -16.11 5.10 5.63
CA GLY A 460 -14.69 4.97 5.29
C GLY A 460 -14.10 6.25 4.69
N PHE A 461 -12.82 6.20 4.35
CA PHE A 461 -12.16 7.20 3.52
C PHE A 461 -12.15 6.67 2.09
N LEU A 462 -12.74 7.39 1.16
CA LEU A 462 -12.90 6.91 -0.21
C LEU A 462 -11.72 7.34 -1.09
N HIS A 463 -11.47 6.59 -2.17
CA HIS A 463 -10.71 7.12 -3.30
C HIS A 463 -11.51 8.26 -3.94
N THR A 464 -10.82 9.29 -4.38
CA THR A 464 -11.47 10.46 -4.96
C THR A 464 -12.16 10.12 -6.29
N VAL A 465 -13.32 10.74 -6.52
CA VAL A 465 -13.93 10.80 -7.86
C VAL A 465 -13.07 11.70 -8.75
N SER A 466 -12.97 11.40 -10.05
CA SER A 466 -12.12 12.17 -10.97
C SER A 466 -12.74 12.27 -12.37
N VAL A 467 -12.53 13.42 -13.00
CA VAL A 467 -12.67 13.64 -14.44
C VAL A 467 -11.31 14.08 -14.99
N GLU A 468 -10.78 13.29 -15.90
CA GLU A 468 -9.52 13.57 -16.60
C GLU A 468 -9.86 13.94 -18.05
N ARG A 469 -9.61 15.21 -18.44
CA ARG A 469 -9.81 15.66 -19.82
C ARG A 469 -8.46 15.83 -20.50
N ILE A 470 -8.30 15.14 -21.64
CA ILE A 470 -7.07 15.20 -22.45
C ILE A 470 -7.40 15.69 -23.85
N GLU A 471 -6.59 16.63 -24.34
CA GLU A 471 -6.62 17.13 -25.72
C GLU A 471 -5.24 16.87 -26.33
N ALA A 472 -5.19 15.99 -27.35
CA ALA A 472 -3.96 15.64 -28.06
C ALA A 472 -4.03 16.18 -29.49
N GLY A 473 -3.14 17.11 -29.83
CA GLY A 473 -3.01 17.68 -31.18
C GLY A 473 -2.03 16.87 -32.02
N LEU A 474 -2.43 16.46 -33.21
CA LEU A 474 -1.61 15.73 -34.18
C LEU A 474 -1.29 16.61 -35.40
N ASP A 475 -0.07 16.46 -35.91
CA ASP A 475 0.30 17.00 -37.21
C ASP A 475 -0.16 16.08 -38.37
N LYS A 476 0.05 16.49 -39.62
CA LYS A 476 -0.30 15.74 -40.83
C LYS A 476 0.33 14.35 -40.92
N SER A 477 1.45 14.12 -40.21
CA SER A 477 2.11 12.81 -40.15
C SER A 477 1.53 11.90 -39.08
N GLY A 478 0.61 12.42 -38.26
CA GLY A 478 0.06 11.73 -37.10
C GLY A 478 0.98 11.74 -35.88
N LYS A 479 2.00 12.62 -35.85
CA LYS A 479 2.83 12.83 -34.67
C LYS A 479 2.09 13.75 -33.69
N VAL A 480 2.12 13.42 -32.39
CA VAL A 480 1.55 14.26 -31.34
C VAL A 480 2.47 15.47 -31.11
N ILE A 481 1.96 16.67 -31.36
CA ILE A 481 2.69 17.95 -31.24
C ILE A 481 2.21 18.76 -30.04
N ALA A 482 1.03 18.45 -29.47
CA ALA A 482 0.47 19.13 -28.32
C ALA A 482 -0.27 18.16 -27.41
N TRP A 483 -0.21 18.43 -26.12
CA TRP A 483 -0.91 17.68 -25.08
C TRP A 483 -1.40 18.63 -23.99
N ARG A 484 -2.72 18.69 -23.79
CA ARG A 484 -3.30 19.34 -22.62
C ARG A 484 -4.01 18.31 -21.78
N HIS A 485 -3.69 18.27 -20.48
CA HIS A 485 -4.32 17.37 -19.53
C HIS A 485 -4.89 18.19 -18.36
N ARG A 486 -6.19 18.19 -18.19
CA ARG A 486 -6.92 18.75 -17.06
C ARG A 486 -7.40 17.64 -16.15
N SER A 487 -6.91 17.63 -14.90
CA SER A 487 -7.28 16.66 -13.87
C SER A 487 -8.15 17.34 -12.82
N VAL A 488 -9.41 16.92 -12.72
CA VAL A 488 -10.42 17.51 -11.84
C VAL A 488 -10.85 16.47 -10.82
N ALA A 489 -10.43 16.65 -9.57
CA ALA A 489 -10.75 15.72 -8.48
C ALA A 489 -10.63 16.42 -7.12
N PRO A 490 -11.52 16.12 -6.16
CA PRO A 490 -11.33 16.54 -4.78
C PRO A 490 -10.03 16.00 -4.21
N SER A 491 -9.28 16.85 -3.50
CA SER A 491 -7.99 16.50 -2.91
C SER A 491 -8.13 15.70 -1.60
N ILE A 492 -7.21 14.78 -1.35
CA ILE A 492 -7.01 14.13 -0.04
C ILE A 492 -6.75 15.20 1.04
N ALA A 493 -6.09 16.31 0.69
CA ALA A 493 -5.82 17.40 1.62
C ALA A 493 -7.09 18.03 2.21
N SER A 494 -8.26 17.88 1.56
CA SER A 494 -9.56 18.30 2.09
C SER A 494 -9.93 17.60 3.41
N THR A 495 -9.37 16.45 3.69
CA THR A 495 -9.53 15.72 4.96
C THR A 495 -8.85 16.45 6.13
N PHE A 496 -7.86 17.31 5.84
CA PHE A 496 -7.06 18.02 6.85
C PHE A 496 -7.35 19.51 6.91
N ALA A 497 -7.75 20.13 5.79
CA ALA A 497 -7.94 21.57 5.68
C ALA A 497 -9.26 21.89 4.97
N ALA A 498 -10.09 22.69 5.63
CA ALA A 498 -11.34 23.19 5.04
C ALA A 498 -11.05 24.11 3.83
N GLY A 499 -11.95 24.09 2.84
CA GLY A 499 -11.85 24.94 1.65
C GLY A 499 -10.78 24.51 0.65
N THR A 500 -10.16 23.33 0.82
CA THR A 500 -9.24 22.79 -0.18
C THR A 500 -10.00 22.39 -1.44
N VAL A 501 -9.64 23.02 -2.56
CA VAL A 501 -10.27 22.76 -3.88
C VAL A 501 -9.28 22.32 -4.95
N HIS A 502 -7.97 22.42 -4.69
CA HIS A 502 -6.92 21.95 -5.57
C HIS A 502 -6.20 20.72 -5.00
N GLN A 503 -5.74 19.85 -5.88
CA GLN A 503 -4.98 18.66 -5.51
C GLN A 503 -3.60 19.06 -4.96
N ALA A 504 -3.12 18.32 -3.97
CA ALA A 504 -1.84 18.56 -3.33
C ALA A 504 -0.65 18.14 -4.24
N PRO A 505 0.57 18.69 -4.03
CA PRO A 505 1.75 18.34 -4.82
C PRO A 505 2.01 16.83 -4.96
N PHE A 506 1.80 16.06 -3.88
CA PHE A 506 1.97 14.62 -3.93
C PHE A 506 0.91 13.91 -4.80
N GLU A 507 -0.30 14.47 -4.93
CA GLU A 507 -1.34 13.93 -5.80
C GLU A 507 -1.05 14.23 -7.28
N ILE A 508 -0.64 15.45 -7.59
CA ILE A 508 -0.36 15.87 -8.97
C ILE A 508 0.91 15.21 -9.55
N GLY A 509 1.88 14.86 -8.72
CA GLY A 509 3.08 14.13 -9.10
C GLY A 509 2.88 12.61 -9.28
N MET A 510 1.62 12.17 -9.43
CA MET A 510 1.23 10.78 -9.63
C MET A 510 0.54 10.60 -10.99
N GLY A 511 1.28 10.82 -12.10
CA GLY A 511 0.81 10.58 -13.46
C GLY A 511 0.26 11.80 -14.18
N LEU A 512 0.24 13.01 -13.58
CA LEU A 512 -0.16 14.24 -14.25
C LEU A 512 1.07 15.03 -14.74
N VAL A 513 1.83 15.59 -13.79
CA VAL A 513 2.97 16.45 -14.13
C VAL A 513 4.25 15.68 -14.40
N ASP A 514 4.34 14.43 -13.98
CA ASP A 514 5.47 13.52 -14.17
C ASP A 514 5.35 12.60 -15.42
N MET A 515 4.36 12.86 -16.27
CA MET A 515 4.17 12.12 -17.52
C MET A 515 5.43 12.21 -18.41
N PRO A 516 5.99 11.06 -18.85
CA PRO A 516 7.32 11.02 -19.48
C PRO A 516 7.32 11.13 -21.01
N PHE A 517 6.22 11.51 -21.65
CA PHE A 517 6.10 11.53 -23.11
C PHE A 517 6.96 12.62 -23.76
N GLU A 518 7.49 12.33 -24.94
CA GLU A 518 8.31 13.25 -25.75
C GLU A 518 7.40 14.10 -26.66
N ILE A 519 6.81 15.14 -26.08
CA ILE A 519 5.88 16.05 -26.75
C ILE A 519 6.40 17.47 -26.55
N ALA A 520 6.45 18.26 -27.62
CA ALA A 520 7.03 19.60 -27.60
C ALA A 520 6.19 20.64 -26.83
N ASN A 521 4.87 20.45 -26.80
CA ASN A 521 3.95 21.42 -26.18
C ASN A 521 3.04 20.70 -25.20
N ILE A 522 3.26 20.90 -23.90
CA ILE A 522 2.52 20.25 -22.81
C ILE A 522 1.92 21.31 -21.88
N SER A 523 0.63 21.14 -21.53
CA SER A 523 -0.04 21.86 -20.45
C SER A 523 -0.74 20.87 -19.53
N CYS A 524 -0.37 20.85 -18.24
CA CYS A 524 -1.08 20.12 -17.20
C CYS A 524 -1.77 21.12 -16.26
N GLU A 525 -3.07 20.95 -16.08
CA GLU A 525 -3.90 21.90 -15.32
C GLU A 525 -4.72 21.17 -14.27
N ASN A 526 -4.97 21.86 -13.14
CA ASN A 526 -5.85 21.37 -12.07
C ASN A 526 -6.97 22.38 -11.79
N PRO A 527 -8.14 22.24 -12.43
CA PRO A 527 -9.34 22.98 -12.08
C PRO A 527 -9.83 22.66 -10.66
N GLU A 528 -10.63 23.55 -10.09
CA GLU A 528 -11.16 23.39 -8.73
C GLU A 528 -12.18 22.25 -8.62
N ALA A 529 -12.11 21.52 -7.48
CA ALA A 529 -13.08 20.50 -7.09
C ALA A 529 -13.20 20.43 -5.56
N ALA A 530 -14.41 20.63 -5.04
CA ALA A 530 -14.68 20.59 -3.60
C ALA A 530 -14.95 19.14 -3.11
N ALA A 531 -14.53 18.83 -1.89
CA ALA A 531 -14.84 17.54 -1.26
C ALA A 531 -16.10 17.64 -0.38
N PHE A 532 -16.98 16.65 -0.49
CA PHE A 532 -18.19 16.52 0.32
C PHE A 532 -18.19 15.28 1.22
N THR A 533 -17.16 14.43 1.09
CA THR A 533 -16.95 13.22 1.89
C THR A 533 -15.49 13.06 2.26
N ARG A 534 -15.16 12.10 3.13
CA ARG A 534 -13.78 11.80 3.51
C ARG A 534 -13.02 11.19 2.34
N ILE A 535 -11.97 11.86 1.88
CA ILE A 535 -11.06 11.36 0.85
C ILE A 535 -9.79 10.84 1.53
N GLY A 536 -9.28 9.70 1.07
CA GLY A 536 -8.09 9.10 1.64
C GLY A 536 -7.23 8.37 0.62
N TRP A 537 -6.09 7.89 1.10
CA TRP A 537 -5.20 7.08 0.29
C TRP A 537 -5.83 5.71 0.04
N PHE A 538 -6.00 5.39 -1.20
CA PHE A 538 -6.38 4.08 -1.70
C PHE A 538 -5.18 3.53 -2.49
N ARG A 539 -4.96 2.21 -2.52
CA ARG A 539 -3.84 1.56 -3.24
C ARG A 539 -3.63 2.18 -4.62
N SER A 540 -2.48 2.78 -4.85
CA SER A 540 -2.05 3.52 -6.05
C SER A 540 -2.53 4.97 -6.17
N VAL A 541 -3.41 5.45 -5.29
CA VAL A 541 -3.83 6.85 -5.17
C VAL A 541 -4.21 7.46 -6.53
N SER A 542 -3.77 8.68 -6.81
CA SER A 542 -4.09 9.44 -8.02
C SER A 542 -3.49 8.86 -9.32
N ASN A 543 -2.62 7.84 -9.22
CA ASN A 543 -2.15 7.13 -10.41
C ASN A 543 -3.29 6.40 -11.15
N ILE A 544 -4.36 5.97 -10.46
CA ILE A 544 -5.45 5.18 -11.06
C ILE A 544 -6.17 5.97 -12.17
N PRO A 545 -6.80 7.14 -11.89
CA PRO A 545 -7.52 7.88 -12.91
C PRO A 545 -6.59 8.39 -14.03
N ARG A 546 -5.36 8.77 -13.69
CA ARG A 546 -4.43 9.34 -14.67
C ARG A 546 -3.85 8.30 -15.61
N ALA A 547 -3.45 7.13 -15.10
CA ALA A 547 -3.05 6.03 -15.95
C ALA A 547 -4.21 5.59 -16.86
N PHE A 548 -5.44 5.51 -16.31
CA PHE A 548 -6.64 5.21 -17.09
C PHE A 548 -6.80 6.20 -18.24
N ALA A 549 -6.77 7.51 -17.99
CA ALA A 549 -6.95 8.53 -19.00
C ALA A 549 -5.80 8.57 -20.03
N VAL A 550 -4.55 8.65 -19.55
CA VAL A 550 -3.37 8.80 -20.40
C VAL A 550 -3.20 7.61 -21.33
N GLN A 551 -3.31 6.39 -20.81
CA GLN A 551 -3.08 5.17 -21.60
C GLN A 551 -4.28 4.80 -22.49
N SER A 552 -5.51 5.20 -22.12
CA SER A 552 -6.67 5.11 -23.02
C SER A 552 -6.54 6.09 -24.19
N MET A 553 -6.07 7.32 -23.94
CA MET A 553 -5.77 8.30 -25.01
C MET A 553 -4.69 7.79 -25.97
N VAL A 554 -3.67 7.07 -25.48
CA VAL A 554 -2.69 6.40 -26.36
C VAL A 554 -3.39 5.44 -27.33
N GLY A 555 -4.33 4.63 -26.85
CA GLY A 555 -5.13 3.74 -27.69
C GLY A 555 -6.01 4.49 -28.71
N GLU A 556 -6.53 5.65 -28.32
CA GLU A 556 -7.31 6.50 -29.24
C GLU A 556 -6.45 7.17 -30.31
N ILE A 557 -5.24 7.60 -29.97
CA ILE A 557 -4.24 8.10 -30.93
C ILE A 557 -3.84 7.00 -31.90
N ALA A 558 -3.58 5.78 -31.42
CA ALA A 558 -3.26 4.63 -32.25
C ALA A 558 -4.36 4.36 -33.29
N GLN A 559 -5.63 4.34 -32.84
CA GLN A 559 -6.78 4.21 -33.71
C GLN A 559 -6.86 5.36 -34.74
N ALA A 560 -6.74 6.59 -34.28
CA ALA A 560 -6.89 7.79 -35.14
C ALA A 560 -5.82 7.91 -36.21
N THR A 561 -4.66 7.30 -36.00
CA THR A 561 -3.49 7.28 -36.91
C THR A 561 -3.37 5.96 -37.69
N GLY A 562 -4.18 4.94 -37.39
CA GLY A 562 -4.08 3.61 -37.99
C GLY A 562 -2.79 2.87 -37.61
N ARG A 563 -2.11 3.27 -36.53
CA ARG A 563 -0.88 2.64 -36.06
C ARG A 563 -1.14 1.57 -34.99
N ASP A 564 -0.19 0.65 -34.87
CA ASP A 564 -0.18 -0.30 -33.75
C ASP A 564 -0.09 0.44 -32.40
N GLN A 565 -0.79 -0.07 -31.38
CA GLN A 565 -0.86 0.59 -30.08
C GLN A 565 0.51 0.59 -29.35
N LYS A 566 1.25 -0.50 -29.41
CA LYS A 566 2.60 -0.59 -28.82
C LYS A 566 3.55 0.39 -29.52
N GLU A 567 3.51 0.45 -30.84
CA GLU A 567 4.37 1.37 -31.61
C GLU A 567 4.00 2.84 -31.33
N THR A 568 2.71 3.16 -31.20
CA THR A 568 2.24 4.49 -30.79
C THR A 568 2.72 4.85 -29.40
N LEU A 569 2.63 3.90 -28.45
CA LEU A 569 3.12 4.08 -27.08
C LEU A 569 4.63 4.33 -27.03
N LEU A 570 5.43 3.52 -27.75
CA LEU A 570 6.87 3.69 -27.85
C LEU A 570 7.27 4.99 -28.52
N ALA A 571 6.51 5.44 -29.52
CA ALA A 571 6.72 6.73 -30.19
C ALA A 571 6.45 7.92 -29.23
N LEU A 572 5.42 7.83 -28.38
CA LEU A 572 5.13 8.85 -27.35
C LEU A 572 6.17 8.87 -26.24
N ILE A 573 6.63 7.71 -25.78
CA ILE A 573 7.73 7.63 -24.80
C ILE A 573 9.00 8.25 -25.38
N GLY A 574 9.23 8.10 -26.69
CA GLY A 574 10.37 8.65 -27.40
C GLY A 574 11.66 7.88 -27.18
N SER A 575 12.80 8.53 -27.44
CA SER A 575 14.13 7.95 -27.27
C SER A 575 14.49 7.73 -25.78
N PRO A 576 15.42 6.80 -25.48
CA PRO A 576 15.99 6.65 -24.15
C PRO A 576 16.58 7.97 -23.62
N ARG A 577 16.05 8.47 -22.50
CA ARG A 577 16.50 9.71 -21.84
C ARG A 577 16.01 9.77 -20.38
N ILE A 578 16.63 10.66 -19.61
CA ILE A 578 16.13 11.07 -18.30
C ILE A 578 15.21 12.28 -18.49
N VAL A 579 13.96 12.15 -18.09
CA VAL A 579 12.97 13.23 -18.17
C VAL A 579 13.06 14.09 -16.92
N LYS A 580 13.18 15.40 -17.12
CA LYS A 580 13.14 16.41 -16.06
C LYS A 580 12.01 17.39 -16.38
N PRO A 581 10.77 17.11 -15.95
CA PRO A 581 9.64 18.02 -16.20
C PRO A 581 9.90 19.40 -15.62
N GLU A 582 9.47 20.45 -16.31
CA GLU A 582 9.53 21.83 -15.82
C GLU A 582 8.42 22.06 -14.77
N VAL A 583 8.61 21.47 -13.60
CA VAL A 583 7.68 21.51 -12.47
C VAL A 583 8.43 21.91 -11.22
N LYS A 584 7.94 22.97 -10.54
CA LYS A 584 8.45 23.33 -9.24
C LYS A 584 8.10 22.23 -8.22
N ASP A 585 9.11 21.79 -7.46
CA ASP A 585 8.95 20.83 -6.36
C ASP A 585 8.27 19.51 -6.78
N LEU A 586 8.73 18.89 -7.87
CA LEU A 586 8.24 17.59 -8.32
C LEU A 586 8.31 16.55 -7.20
N TRP A 587 7.17 15.97 -6.84
CA TRP A 587 7.01 15.06 -5.70
C TRP A 587 7.91 13.81 -5.77
N ASN A 588 8.06 13.18 -6.92
CA ASN A 588 8.82 11.94 -7.14
C ASN A 588 8.70 10.88 -6.02
N TYR A 589 7.52 10.75 -5.42
CA TYR A 589 7.24 9.80 -4.31
C TYR A 589 8.14 10.00 -3.07
N GLY A 590 8.62 11.23 -2.84
CA GLY A 590 9.53 11.59 -1.75
C GLY A 590 10.99 11.15 -1.95
N GLU A 591 11.34 10.65 -3.14
CA GLU A 591 12.68 10.17 -3.47
C GLU A 591 13.54 11.21 -4.21
N PRO A 592 14.87 11.19 -4.01
CA PRO A 592 15.79 12.02 -4.79
C PRO A 592 15.73 11.66 -6.29
N GLN A 593 15.63 12.68 -7.14
CA GLN A 593 15.56 12.46 -8.59
C GLN A 593 16.85 11.86 -9.17
N ASP A 594 18.00 12.14 -8.58
CA ASP A 594 19.27 11.57 -9.04
C ASP A 594 19.37 10.06 -8.79
N SER A 595 18.78 9.57 -7.68
CA SER A 595 18.73 8.14 -7.38
C SER A 595 17.56 7.44 -8.06
N TYR A 596 16.46 8.15 -8.27
CA TYR A 596 15.21 7.63 -8.86
C TYR A 596 14.71 8.51 -10.01
N PRO A 597 15.48 8.61 -11.10
CA PRO A 597 15.10 9.43 -12.25
C PRO A 597 13.82 8.93 -12.92
N ILE A 598 13.19 9.79 -13.72
CA ILE A 598 12.18 9.37 -14.69
C ILE A 598 12.96 8.93 -15.93
N ASP A 599 13.19 7.62 -16.06
CA ASP A 599 14.03 7.01 -17.09
C ASP A 599 13.17 6.33 -18.17
N THR A 600 13.17 6.89 -19.37
CA THR A 600 12.41 6.34 -20.50
C THR A 600 13.02 5.05 -21.05
N ALA A 601 14.32 4.78 -20.84
CA ALA A 601 14.91 3.50 -21.23
C ALA A 601 14.31 2.34 -20.41
N ARG A 602 14.14 2.52 -19.10
CA ARG A 602 13.48 1.54 -18.24
C ARG A 602 12.00 1.38 -18.58
N LEU A 603 11.33 2.49 -18.90
CA LEU A 603 9.92 2.46 -19.29
C LEU A 603 9.73 1.71 -20.63
N ARG A 604 10.58 1.95 -21.62
CA ARG A 604 10.59 1.19 -22.89
C ARG A 604 10.84 -0.28 -22.65
N LYS A 605 11.83 -0.61 -21.81
CA LYS A 605 12.23 -1.98 -21.52
C LYS A 605 11.07 -2.85 -20.99
N VAL A 606 10.23 -2.31 -20.09
CA VAL A 606 9.07 -3.06 -19.62
C VAL A 606 7.99 -3.24 -20.68
N VAL A 607 7.80 -2.24 -21.58
CA VAL A 607 6.89 -2.35 -22.72
C VAL A 607 7.37 -3.42 -23.71
N GLU A 608 8.66 -3.40 -24.05
CA GLU A 608 9.27 -4.36 -24.99
C GLU A 608 9.25 -5.78 -24.40
N LEU A 609 9.60 -5.94 -23.10
CA LEU A 609 9.58 -7.23 -22.42
C LEU A 609 8.16 -7.82 -22.34
N VAL A 610 7.18 -7.04 -21.95
CA VAL A 610 5.80 -7.57 -21.87
C VAL A 610 5.24 -7.87 -23.25
N ALA A 611 5.62 -7.10 -24.27
CA ALA A 611 5.22 -7.36 -25.66
C ALA A 611 5.84 -8.65 -26.20
N GLU A 612 7.11 -8.91 -25.91
CA GLU A 612 7.78 -10.17 -26.25
C GLU A 612 7.10 -11.37 -25.55
N LYS A 613 6.97 -11.30 -24.22
CA LYS A 613 6.47 -12.41 -23.39
C LYS A 613 4.96 -12.64 -23.54
N GLY A 614 4.20 -11.56 -23.73
CA GLY A 614 2.77 -11.60 -24.01
C GLY A 614 2.43 -11.86 -25.47
N GLU A 615 3.46 -12.07 -26.32
CA GLU A 615 3.30 -12.35 -27.76
C GLU A 615 2.43 -11.29 -28.45
N TRP A 616 2.75 -9.99 -28.25
CA TRP A 616 2.00 -8.88 -28.82
C TRP A 616 1.89 -9.01 -30.35
N GLY A 617 0.68 -8.82 -30.90
CA GLY A 617 0.41 -8.99 -32.32
C GLY A 617 0.08 -10.44 -32.74
N ARG A 618 0.02 -11.39 -31.79
CA ARG A 618 -0.50 -12.73 -32.08
C ARG A 618 -1.95 -12.69 -32.56
N LYS A 619 -2.33 -13.62 -33.41
CA LYS A 619 -3.72 -13.77 -33.81
C LYS A 619 -4.56 -14.25 -32.63
N VAL A 620 -5.66 -13.57 -32.37
CA VAL A 620 -6.64 -13.95 -31.34
C VAL A 620 -7.96 -14.35 -32.00
N PRO A 621 -8.81 -15.19 -31.35
CA PRO A 621 -10.13 -15.57 -31.87
C PRO A 621 -11.04 -14.35 -32.09
N LYS A 622 -12.12 -14.54 -32.88
CA LYS A 622 -13.17 -13.53 -33.03
C LYS A 622 -13.79 -13.19 -31.66
N GLY A 623 -14.04 -11.93 -31.38
CA GLY A 623 -14.54 -11.44 -30.10
C GLY A 623 -13.44 -11.28 -29.04
N HIS A 624 -12.19 -11.67 -29.34
CA HIS A 624 -11.03 -11.38 -28.49
C HIS A 624 -10.32 -10.11 -28.94
N GLY A 625 -9.60 -9.48 -27.99
CA GLY A 625 -8.76 -8.32 -28.25
C GLY A 625 -7.61 -8.24 -27.28
N LEU A 626 -6.52 -7.62 -27.72
CA LEU A 626 -5.34 -7.31 -26.91
C LEU A 626 -5.25 -5.83 -26.66
N GLY A 627 -4.88 -5.43 -25.45
CA GLY A 627 -4.56 -4.06 -25.10
C GLY A 627 -3.33 -3.98 -24.22
N ILE A 628 -2.53 -2.93 -24.42
CA ILE A 628 -1.30 -2.69 -23.69
C ILE A 628 -1.35 -1.32 -23.01
N ALA A 629 -0.75 -1.23 -21.81
CA ALA A 629 -0.55 0.02 -21.10
C ALA A 629 0.74 -0.01 -20.28
N VAL A 630 1.31 1.16 -20.03
CA VAL A 630 2.52 1.33 -19.21
C VAL A 630 2.32 2.46 -18.22
N HIS A 631 2.87 2.32 -17.02
CA HIS A 631 2.87 3.41 -16.04
C HIS A 631 4.11 3.39 -15.17
N ARG A 632 4.59 4.59 -14.79
CA ARG A 632 5.60 4.74 -13.73
C ARG A 632 4.91 5.20 -12.46
N SER A 633 5.01 4.44 -11.40
CA SER A 633 4.49 4.84 -10.09
C SER A 633 5.33 4.25 -8.96
N PHE A 634 5.40 4.96 -7.83
CA PHE A 634 6.22 4.56 -6.67
C PHE A 634 7.66 4.22 -7.09
N VAL A 635 8.16 4.99 -8.05
CA VAL A 635 9.47 4.91 -8.71
C VAL A 635 9.78 3.58 -9.41
N SER A 636 8.78 2.73 -9.62
CA SER A 636 8.83 1.51 -10.43
C SER A 636 8.23 1.71 -11.82
N TYR A 637 8.65 0.92 -12.78
CA TYR A 637 8.16 0.91 -14.15
C TYR A 637 7.42 -0.39 -14.41
N ILE A 638 6.20 -0.29 -14.96
CA ILE A 638 5.36 -1.46 -15.14
C ILE A 638 4.55 -1.37 -16.43
N ALA A 639 4.50 -2.44 -17.19
CA ALA A 639 3.68 -2.55 -18.37
C ALA A 639 2.82 -3.81 -18.31
N THR A 640 1.55 -3.69 -18.74
CA THR A 640 0.58 -4.77 -18.68
C THR A 640 -0.07 -4.96 -20.05
N ILE A 641 -0.19 -6.21 -20.50
CA ILE A 641 -1.02 -6.64 -21.60
C ILE A 641 -2.20 -7.40 -21.02
N VAL A 642 -3.40 -7.06 -21.50
CA VAL A 642 -4.63 -7.78 -21.17
C VAL A 642 -5.20 -8.36 -22.45
N GLU A 643 -5.54 -9.65 -22.44
CA GLU A 643 -6.43 -10.27 -23.43
C GLU A 643 -7.83 -10.31 -22.85
N VAL A 644 -8.81 -9.86 -23.64
CA VAL A 644 -10.23 -10.00 -23.33
C VAL A 644 -10.93 -10.89 -24.34
N ALA A 645 -12.02 -11.51 -23.89
CA ALA A 645 -13.04 -12.07 -24.77
C ALA A 645 -14.39 -11.45 -24.41
N VAL A 646 -15.10 -10.95 -25.42
CA VAL A 646 -16.44 -10.36 -25.28
C VAL A 646 -17.39 -11.14 -26.20
N ASP A 647 -18.39 -11.78 -25.59
CA ASP A 647 -19.39 -12.52 -26.37
C ASP A 647 -20.46 -11.62 -27.00
N ASP A 648 -21.33 -12.20 -27.80
CA ASP A 648 -22.40 -11.47 -28.51
C ASP A 648 -23.44 -10.82 -27.57
N LYS A 649 -23.44 -11.20 -26.28
CA LYS A 649 -24.28 -10.61 -25.22
C LYS A 649 -23.56 -9.54 -24.42
N GLY A 650 -22.29 -9.25 -24.74
CA GLY A 650 -21.47 -8.28 -24.02
C GLY A 650 -20.83 -8.82 -22.74
N LYS A 651 -20.86 -10.14 -22.49
CA LYS A 651 -20.17 -10.74 -21.35
C LYS A 651 -18.67 -10.67 -21.55
N LEU A 652 -18.00 -9.96 -20.64
CA LEU A 652 -16.56 -9.77 -20.63
C LEU A 652 -15.89 -10.86 -19.78
N THR A 653 -14.88 -11.54 -20.34
CA THR A 653 -13.95 -12.42 -19.64
C THR A 653 -12.51 -12.02 -19.95
N VAL A 654 -11.56 -12.40 -19.08
CA VAL A 654 -10.14 -12.08 -19.20
C VAL A 654 -9.34 -13.39 -19.28
N PRO A 655 -9.05 -13.91 -20.48
CA PRO A 655 -8.30 -15.15 -20.64
C PRO A 655 -6.86 -15.07 -20.14
N ARG A 656 -6.19 -13.92 -20.37
CA ARG A 656 -4.75 -13.79 -20.04
C ARG A 656 -4.38 -12.37 -19.68
N VAL A 657 -3.50 -12.26 -18.68
CA VAL A 657 -2.82 -11.02 -18.29
C VAL A 657 -1.32 -11.29 -18.24
N ASP A 658 -0.54 -10.46 -18.89
CA ASP A 658 0.92 -10.47 -18.84
C ASP A 658 1.40 -9.13 -18.30
N THR A 659 2.27 -9.13 -17.30
CA THR A 659 2.79 -7.90 -16.68
C THR A 659 4.31 -7.99 -16.53
N ALA A 660 5.03 -6.99 -17.04
CA ALA A 660 6.45 -6.80 -16.80
C ALA A 660 6.67 -5.67 -15.80
N ILE A 661 7.55 -5.89 -14.83
CA ILE A 661 7.93 -4.90 -13.81
C ILE A 661 9.44 -4.74 -13.73
N ASP A 662 9.90 -3.48 -13.71
CA ASP A 662 11.24 -3.10 -13.32
C ASP A 662 11.16 -2.35 -11.98
N CYS A 663 11.53 -3.05 -10.91
CA CYS A 663 11.54 -2.53 -9.54
C CYS A 663 12.95 -2.40 -8.96
N GLY A 664 13.99 -2.45 -9.79
CA GLY A 664 15.38 -2.43 -9.34
C GLY A 664 15.74 -3.64 -8.48
N THR A 665 16.62 -3.44 -7.50
CA THR A 665 17.02 -4.49 -6.56
C THR A 665 15.84 -4.98 -5.73
N TYR A 666 15.67 -6.30 -5.61
CA TYR A 666 14.54 -6.89 -4.91
C TYR A 666 14.95 -8.00 -3.94
N VAL A 667 14.11 -8.25 -2.95
CA VAL A 667 14.33 -9.22 -1.87
C VAL A 667 13.69 -10.55 -2.19
N ASN A 668 12.39 -10.57 -2.48
CA ASN A 668 11.62 -11.79 -2.69
C ASN A 668 10.79 -11.73 -3.98
N PRO A 669 11.24 -12.36 -5.07
CA PRO A 669 10.55 -12.32 -6.35
C PRO A 669 9.15 -12.94 -6.31
N GLU A 670 8.92 -13.93 -5.44
CA GLU A 670 7.62 -14.57 -5.28
C GLU A 670 6.59 -13.57 -4.70
N ARG A 671 7.01 -12.70 -3.75
CA ARG A 671 6.13 -11.65 -3.21
C ARG A 671 5.84 -10.56 -4.23
N ILE A 672 6.80 -10.25 -5.11
CA ILE A 672 6.56 -9.34 -6.23
C ILE A 672 5.47 -9.90 -7.14
N ALA A 673 5.60 -11.15 -7.56
CA ALA A 673 4.59 -11.82 -8.39
C ALA A 673 3.20 -11.76 -7.73
N SER A 674 3.10 -12.16 -6.45
CA SER A 674 1.83 -12.10 -5.71
C SER A 674 1.21 -10.70 -5.64
N GLN A 675 2.04 -9.63 -5.49
CA GLN A 675 1.53 -8.27 -5.47
C GLN A 675 1.00 -7.84 -6.83
N ILE A 676 1.63 -8.24 -7.93
CA ILE A 676 1.21 -7.93 -9.30
C ILE A 676 -0.04 -8.73 -9.68
N GLU A 677 -0.11 -10.01 -9.34
CA GLU A 677 -1.32 -10.84 -9.52
C GLU A 677 -2.52 -10.25 -8.78
N GLY A 678 -2.34 -9.91 -7.49
CA GLY A 678 -3.37 -9.24 -6.70
C GLY A 678 -3.75 -7.86 -7.23
N ALA A 679 -2.82 -7.15 -7.88
CA ALA A 679 -3.11 -5.87 -8.52
C ALA A 679 -3.95 -6.04 -9.80
N ALA A 680 -3.74 -7.11 -10.57
CA ALA A 680 -4.57 -7.44 -11.73
C ALA A 680 -6.04 -7.72 -11.32
N ILE A 681 -6.24 -8.51 -10.25
CA ILE A 681 -7.58 -8.77 -9.69
C ILE A 681 -8.24 -7.47 -9.22
N MET A 682 -7.49 -6.62 -8.48
CA MET A 682 -8.00 -5.34 -8.00
C MET A 682 -8.31 -4.40 -9.15
N GLY A 683 -7.42 -4.27 -10.15
CA GLY A 683 -7.62 -3.46 -11.33
C GLY A 683 -8.84 -3.89 -12.13
N LEU A 684 -9.06 -5.19 -12.29
CA LEU A 684 -10.27 -5.73 -12.93
C LEU A 684 -11.53 -5.40 -12.11
N SER A 685 -11.46 -5.54 -10.79
CA SER A 685 -12.57 -5.21 -9.88
C SER A 685 -12.97 -3.74 -9.98
N LEU A 686 -11.99 -2.83 -9.98
CA LEU A 686 -12.21 -1.40 -10.14
C LEU A 686 -12.82 -1.06 -11.51
N ALA A 687 -12.27 -1.65 -12.58
CA ALA A 687 -12.72 -1.37 -13.94
C ALA A 687 -14.11 -1.91 -14.23
N LYS A 688 -14.44 -3.09 -13.70
CA LYS A 688 -15.70 -3.79 -14.03
C LYS A 688 -16.87 -3.36 -13.17
N TYR A 689 -16.65 -3.13 -11.85
CA TYR A 689 -17.69 -3.01 -10.85
C TYR A 689 -17.55 -1.83 -9.88
N GLY A 690 -16.31 -1.37 -9.63
CA GLY A 690 -16.01 -0.47 -8.51
C GLY A 690 -16.70 0.89 -8.63
N GLU A 691 -17.68 1.15 -7.77
CA GLU A 691 -18.39 2.42 -7.70
C GLU A 691 -19.01 2.65 -6.32
N ILE A 692 -18.79 3.83 -5.76
CA ILE A 692 -19.56 4.36 -4.63
C ILE A 692 -20.31 5.58 -5.11
N THR A 693 -21.63 5.56 -4.96
CA THR A 693 -22.52 6.65 -5.33
C THR A 693 -23.17 7.29 -4.11
N PHE A 694 -23.48 8.56 -4.25
CA PHE A 694 -24.14 9.36 -3.21
C PHE A 694 -25.47 9.90 -3.73
N LYS A 695 -26.45 9.89 -2.83
CA LYS A 695 -27.72 10.61 -2.99
C LYS A 695 -28.06 11.26 -1.66
N ASP A 696 -28.42 12.53 -1.68
CA ASP A 696 -28.73 13.30 -0.47
C ASP A 696 -27.60 13.19 0.60
N GLY A 697 -26.35 13.24 0.14
CA GLY A 697 -25.15 13.13 0.99
C GLY A 697 -24.85 11.72 1.52
N LYS A 698 -25.66 10.73 1.25
CA LYS A 698 -25.57 9.36 1.78
C LYS A 698 -25.07 8.38 0.75
N VAL A 699 -24.12 7.54 1.14
CA VAL A 699 -23.64 6.42 0.32
C VAL A 699 -24.80 5.45 0.05
N GLN A 700 -24.93 5.00 -1.19
CA GLN A 700 -26.01 4.11 -1.61
C GLN A 700 -25.67 2.63 -1.47
N GLN A 701 -24.39 2.26 -1.63
CA GLN A 701 -23.93 0.87 -1.52
C GLN A 701 -23.77 0.47 -0.04
N LYS A 702 -24.14 -0.77 0.27
CA LYS A 702 -24.16 -1.28 1.65
C LYS A 702 -23.20 -2.44 1.86
N ASN A 703 -23.23 -3.44 0.98
CA ASN A 703 -22.45 -4.66 1.14
C ASN A 703 -22.10 -5.25 -0.24
N PHE A 704 -21.54 -6.45 -0.31
CA PHE A 704 -21.09 -7.11 -1.53
C PHE A 704 -22.21 -7.58 -2.48
N ASP A 705 -23.46 -7.39 -2.13
CA ASP A 705 -24.63 -7.56 -3.01
C ASP A 705 -24.85 -6.36 -3.92
N ASP A 706 -24.53 -5.14 -3.45
CA ASP A 706 -24.67 -3.90 -4.22
C ASP A 706 -23.33 -3.16 -4.46
N PHE A 707 -22.27 -3.51 -3.76
CA PHE A 707 -20.88 -3.17 -4.08
C PHE A 707 -20.13 -4.43 -4.52
N GLN A 708 -20.18 -4.72 -5.81
CA GLN A 708 -19.57 -5.94 -6.35
C GLN A 708 -18.04 -5.84 -6.45
N VAL A 709 -17.39 -6.99 -6.27
CA VAL A 709 -15.96 -7.21 -6.51
C VAL A 709 -15.78 -8.44 -7.38
N VAL A 710 -14.67 -8.54 -8.08
CA VAL A 710 -14.31 -9.72 -8.86
C VAL A 710 -14.33 -10.98 -8.00
N ARG A 711 -15.01 -12.01 -8.47
CA ARG A 711 -15.07 -13.34 -7.88
C ARG A 711 -14.19 -14.31 -8.67
N MET A 712 -14.07 -15.56 -8.19
CA MET A 712 -13.22 -16.57 -8.82
C MET A 712 -13.56 -16.84 -10.29
N ASP A 713 -14.83 -16.83 -10.64
CA ASP A 713 -15.34 -17.04 -12.00
C ASP A 713 -15.13 -15.84 -12.95
N ASP A 714 -14.87 -14.68 -12.40
CA ASP A 714 -14.54 -13.44 -13.14
C ASP A 714 -13.03 -13.20 -13.25
N SER A 715 -12.23 -13.93 -12.48
CA SER A 715 -10.78 -13.73 -12.41
C SER A 715 -10.11 -14.02 -13.75
N PRO A 716 -8.97 -13.38 -14.05
CA PRO A 716 -8.13 -13.80 -15.17
C PRO A 716 -7.78 -15.28 -15.09
N VAL A 717 -7.90 -15.99 -16.22
CA VAL A 717 -7.61 -17.44 -16.26
C VAL A 717 -6.12 -17.68 -16.08
N VAL A 718 -5.29 -16.84 -16.70
CA VAL A 718 -3.82 -16.88 -16.58
C VAL A 718 -3.30 -15.49 -16.27
N THR A 719 -2.43 -15.39 -15.28
CA THR A 719 -1.68 -14.15 -14.97
C THR A 719 -0.19 -14.48 -14.92
N ASN A 720 0.61 -13.84 -15.78
CA ASN A 720 2.05 -13.99 -15.86
C ASN A 720 2.74 -12.71 -15.39
N VAL A 721 3.79 -12.87 -14.60
CA VAL A 721 4.60 -11.76 -14.10
C VAL A 721 6.06 -11.93 -14.49
N TYR A 722 6.63 -10.92 -15.13
CA TYR A 722 8.02 -10.89 -15.61
C TYR A 722 8.77 -9.79 -14.88
N ILE A 723 9.73 -10.17 -14.05
CA ILE A 723 10.55 -9.22 -13.30
C ILE A 723 11.79 -8.94 -14.13
N VAL A 724 12.06 -7.66 -14.42
CA VAL A 724 13.30 -7.23 -15.07
C VAL A 724 14.45 -7.48 -14.10
N PRO A 725 15.51 -8.22 -14.50
CA PRO A 725 16.69 -8.38 -13.67
C PRO A 725 17.30 -7.01 -13.32
N ALA A 726 17.56 -6.79 -12.04
CA ALA A 726 18.18 -5.55 -11.58
C ALA A 726 19.62 -5.45 -12.13
N ALA A 727 19.97 -4.28 -12.64
CA ALA A 727 21.37 -3.94 -12.85
C ALA A 727 22.06 -3.73 -11.50
N ALA A 728 23.39 -3.90 -11.47
CA ALA A 728 24.17 -3.59 -10.28
C ALA A 728 23.87 -2.15 -9.83
N ASP A 729 23.76 -1.95 -8.53
CA ASP A 729 23.54 -0.65 -7.90
C ASP A 729 22.21 0.07 -8.23
N THR A 730 21.27 -0.61 -8.89
CA THR A 730 19.93 -0.05 -9.09
C THR A 730 19.16 -0.11 -7.76
N PRO A 731 18.70 1.03 -7.21
CA PRO A 731 18.00 1.04 -5.94
C PRO A 731 16.66 0.28 -6.02
N PRO A 732 16.19 -0.30 -4.89
CA PRO A 732 14.87 -0.94 -4.83
C PRO A 732 13.76 0.08 -5.03
N SER A 733 12.74 -0.28 -5.77
CA SER A 733 11.55 0.54 -6.01
C SER A 733 10.30 -0.06 -5.38
N GLY A 734 9.17 0.66 -5.46
CA GLY A 734 7.90 0.20 -4.91
C GLY A 734 7.29 -0.97 -5.68
N VAL A 735 6.63 -1.89 -4.98
CA VAL A 735 6.00 -3.08 -5.60
C VAL A 735 4.53 -3.24 -5.19
N GLY A 736 4.16 -2.78 -4.00
CA GLY A 736 2.82 -3.00 -3.43
C GLY A 736 1.67 -2.40 -4.26
N GLU A 737 1.93 -1.30 -4.95
CA GLU A 737 0.90 -0.46 -5.59
C GLU A 737 1.01 -0.36 -7.11
N PRO A 738 2.21 -0.36 -7.74
CA PRO A 738 2.37 -0.03 -9.16
C PRO A 738 1.60 -0.91 -10.14
N GLY A 739 1.20 -2.13 -9.75
CA GLY A 739 0.48 -3.05 -10.62
C GLY A 739 -0.95 -2.64 -10.97
N VAL A 740 -1.58 -1.78 -10.16
CA VAL A 740 -3.00 -1.42 -10.36
C VAL A 740 -3.20 -0.42 -11.51
N PRO A 741 -2.44 0.67 -11.64
CA PRO A 741 -2.73 1.73 -12.60
C PRO A 741 -2.76 1.31 -14.07
N PRO A 742 -1.86 0.47 -14.60
CA PRO A 742 -1.87 0.12 -16.02
C PRO A 742 -2.96 -0.89 -16.40
N PHE A 743 -3.62 -1.54 -15.43
CA PHE A 743 -4.56 -2.61 -15.72
C PHE A 743 -5.82 -2.11 -16.43
N ALA A 744 -6.52 -1.13 -15.85
CA ALA A 744 -7.77 -0.63 -16.42
C ALA A 744 -7.62 -0.12 -17.86
N PRO A 745 -6.64 0.73 -18.21
CA PRO A 745 -6.46 1.17 -19.58
C PRO A 745 -6.07 0.04 -20.55
N ALA A 746 -5.26 -0.94 -20.13
CA ALA A 746 -4.96 -2.11 -20.96
C ALA A 746 -6.24 -2.91 -21.24
N LEU A 747 -7.09 -3.12 -20.23
CA LEU A 747 -8.40 -3.78 -20.37
C LEU A 747 -9.30 -3.03 -21.35
N ILE A 748 -9.43 -1.70 -21.20
CA ILE A 748 -10.31 -0.88 -22.08
C ILE A 748 -9.81 -0.88 -23.52
N ASN A 749 -8.50 -0.82 -23.73
CA ASN A 749 -7.91 -0.90 -25.07
C ASN A 749 -8.12 -2.28 -25.69
N ALA A 750 -8.07 -3.35 -24.91
CA ALA A 750 -8.39 -4.71 -25.34
C ALA A 750 -9.88 -4.85 -25.72
N ILE A 751 -10.78 -4.26 -24.92
CA ILE A 751 -12.23 -4.22 -25.23
C ILE A 751 -12.46 -3.51 -26.56
N PHE A 752 -11.79 -2.37 -26.77
CA PHE A 752 -11.90 -1.66 -28.04
C PHE A 752 -11.42 -2.52 -29.23
N ALA A 753 -10.29 -3.21 -29.07
CA ALA A 753 -9.77 -4.12 -30.10
C ALA A 753 -10.73 -5.28 -30.41
N ALA A 754 -11.44 -5.80 -29.39
CA ALA A 754 -12.40 -6.89 -29.53
C ALA A 754 -13.74 -6.46 -30.15
N THR A 755 -14.23 -5.25 -29.82
CA THR A 755 -15.63 -4.85 -30.04
C THR A 755 -15.82 -3.56 -30.82
N GLY A 756 -14.79 -2.73 -30.95
CA GLY A 756 -14.90 -1.36 -31.47
C GLY A 756 -15.58 -0.36 -30.49
N LYS A 757 -16.06 -0.81 -29.33
CA LYS A 757 -16.68 0.07 -28.33
C LYS A 757 -15.60 0.77 -27.48
N ARG A 758 -15.61 2.10 -27.43
CA ARG A 758 -14.68 2.91 -26.63
C ARG A 758 -15.30 3.23 -25.26
N ILE A 759 -14.66 2.76 -24.20
CA ILE A 759 -15.09 3.00 -22.82
C ILE A 759 -14.25 4.16 -22.26
N ARG A 760 -14.89 5.23 -21.79
CA ARG A 760 -14.26 6.39 -21.17
C ARG A 760 -14.79 6.68 -19.75
N SER A 761 -15.70 5.85 -19.27
CA SER A 761 -16.29 5.95 -17.93
C SER A 761 -16.20 4.60 -17.23
N LEU A 762 -15.63 4.58 -16.05
CA LEU A 762 -15.64 3.40 -15.17
C LEU A 762 -16.76 3.57 -14.12
N PRO A 763 -17.32 2.46 -13.62
CA PRO A 763 -17.06 1.08 -14.06
C PRO A 763 -17.64 0.80 -15.46
N ILE A 764 -17.16 -0.28 -16.08
CA ILE A 764 -17.67 -0.76 -17.36
C ILE A 764 -19.17 -1.06 -17.26
N GLY A 765 -19.59 -1.72 -16.16
CA GLY A 765 -20.99 -2.02 -15.91
C GLY A 765 -21.68 -2.64 -17.13
N LYS A 766 -22.78 -2.02 -17.55
CA LYS A 766 -23.59 -2.46 -18.71
C LYS A 766 -23.17 -1.86 -20.08
N GLN A 767 -22.05 -1.13 -20.16
CA GLN A 767 -21.65 -0.43 -21.39
C GLN A 767 -21.34 -1.38 -22.56
N LEU A 768 -21.11 -2.67 -22.28
CA LEU A 768 -20.87 -3.70 -23.30
C LEU A 768 -22.16 -4.42 -23.73
N GLU A 769 -23.22 -4.35 -22.95
CA GLU A 769 -24.51 -4.93 -23.31
C GLU A 769 -25.04 -4.31 -24.62
N ALA A 770 -25.77 -5.10 -25.41
CA ALA A 770 -26.30 -4.70 -26.74
C ALA A 770 -27.43 -3.66 -26.64
#